data_d6aad2c780547d9e1ed9ea4328d05143
#
_entry.id   d6aad2c780547d9e1ed9ea4328d05143
#
_cell.length_a   1.000
_cell.length_b   1.000
_cell.length_c   1.000
_cell.angle_alpha   90.00
_cell.angle_beta   90.00
_cell.angle_gamma   90.00
#
_symmetry.space_group_name_H-M   'P 1'
#
loop_
_entity.id
_entity.type
_entity.pdbx_description
1 polymer ?
#
loop_
_entity_poly.entity_id
_entity_poly.type
_entity_poly.pdbx_seq_one_letter_code
_entity_poly.pdbx_strand_id
1 'polypeptide(L)'
;MARTRSHRPKNNLPGEVTSFVDRRREVAETKRVLRRRRLVTVTGVAGVGKTRLVLRVAAQLCEVFPDGVWLVELAGLTDDKLLPETVADALGIQDQSARSTVDTLFGYLGDKQLLLVLDNCEHLVDTSAVLADALLGAAPGLRILATSRQALGTASECLLEVPPFPMPDLGWATRPSKSYAAVRLFAERAATALPGFRVDATNYEIVAQICHRLDGIPLAIELAAVRVRAMPIHQMLARLGDYFEYLAEGSRVSAPRLQTLRTAIDWSFDLCTREEQLLWARASVFADGFDVDAAEAVCSGQGVARQAILDLVAGLVDKSILIRLDHGDQARYRMPEPIRQYGQERLILPCQQAALLARHRDHYRHLVQDATREWLGPNELEGLARLRREHANIRAALEFCLTTPGEAQAGLEIAATPWTFWILTGSHREGRRWLNQALKLSQEPSSARANALWVGGWLALQQADTAAGRSMAQESRALAQRLRDESALAHATRISGMAAFYQNHLLRAVTLLEDALAHHHAIGDPAGVWIALLQLTVATAVLGDPEGAVTFGEECLALSETRAHLSRSWALWSLGFAKWLTGDRQQTSRLTREAIRLGHQLGNQWGIAHSLEILAWTAAADGDNEHAARLLGAAHKIWESVGTPTATLRHLAPSHAQCVKRARQALGNDKFAATFHQGTHLTLDEAIKAVI
;
A
#
# COMPACT_ATOMS: atom_id res chain seq x y z
N MET A 1 -31.71 -1.86 -15.36
CA MET A 1 -30.52 -2.68 -15.70
C MET A 1 -29.32 -1.75 -15.82
N ALA A 2 -28.63 -1.48 -14.71
CA ALA A 2 -27.42 -0.68 -14.67
C ALA A 2 -26.23 -1.62 -14.93
N ARG A 3 -25.49 -1.36 -16.02
CA ARG A 3 -24.24 -2.05 -16.35
C ARG A 3 -23.18 -1.63 -15.32
N THR A 4 -22.95 -2.43 -14.32
CA THR A 4 -21.74 -2.35 -13.47
C THR A 4 -20.52 -2.74 -14.31
N ARG A 5 -19.86 -1.75 -14.88
CA ARG A 5 -18.50 -1.89 -15.39
C ARG A 5 -17.58 -2.03 -14.16
N SER A 6 -17.15 -3.23 -13.84
CA SER A 6 -16.01 -3.44 -12.93
C SER A 6 -14.73 -3.07 -13.68
N HIS A 7 -14.44 -1.78 -13.78
CA HIS A 7 -13.11 -1.33 -14.14
C HIS A 7 -12.27 -1.32 -12.87
N ARG A 8 -11.12 -2.04 -12.84
CA ARG A 8 -10.03 -1.69 -11.94
C ARG A 8 -9.80 -0.20 -12.14
N PRO A 9 -9.82 0.62 -11.08
CA PRO A 9 -9.62 2.06 -11.25
C PRO A 9 -8.26 2.27 -11.93
N LYS A 10 -8.22 3.02 -13.03
CA LYS A 10 -6.97 3.41 -13.70
C LYS A 10 -6.21 4.46 -12.88
N ASN A 11 -6.49 4.59 -11.60
CA ASN A 11 -5.83 5.46 -10.65
C ASN A 11 -6.14 5.01 -9.20
N ASN A 12 -5.30 5.44 -8.27
CA ASN A 12 -5.48 5.30 -6.83
C ASN A 12 -5.63 6.66 -6.14
N LEU A 13 -6.05 7.71 -6.88
CA LEU A 13 -6.14 9.05 -6.35
C LEU A 13 -7.25 9.16 -5.32
N PRO A 14 -7.02 9.85 -4.18
CA PRO A 14 -8.05 10.11 -3.20
C PRO A 14 -9.11 11.07 -3.76
N GLY A 15 -10.36 10.92 -3.30
CA GLY A 15 -11.44 11.85 -3.62
C GLY A 15 -11.19 13.25 -3.03
N GLU A 16 -11.62 14.29 -3.72
CA GLU A 16 -11.56 15.65 -3.18
C GLU A 16 -12.61 15.84 -2.08
N VAL A 17 -12.16 16.07 -0.86
CA VAL A 17 -13.04 16.27 0.32
C VAL A 17 -13.42 17.73 0.51
N THR A 18 -12.57 18.69 0.09
CA THR A 18 -12.80 20.14 0.27
C THR A 18 -12.62 20.88 -1.03
N SER A 19 -13.29 22.03 -1.18
CA SER A 19 -13.21 22.89 -2.38
C SER A 19 -11.75 23.26 -2.73
N PHE A 20 -11.42 23.18 -4.00
CA PHE A 20 -10.15 23.64 -4.55
C PHE A 20 -10.24 25.09 -4.96
N VAL A 21 -9.58 25.98 -4.20
CA VAL A 21 -9.65 27.41 -4.41
C VAL A 21 -8.53 27.88 -5.32
N ASP A 22 -8.93 28.53 -6.44
CA ASP A 22 -8.00 29.14 -7.42
C ASP A 22 -6.99 28.16 -8.06
N ARG A 23 -5.74 28.59 -8.30
CA ARG A 23 -4.64 27.77 -8.87
C ARG A 23 -4.87 27.30 -10.32
N ARG A 24 -5.82 27.90 -11.06
CA ARG A 24 -6.09 27.54 -12.46
C ARG A 24 -4.86 27.71 -13.34
N ARG A 25 -4.05 28.76 -13.04
CA ARG A 25 -2.84 29.08 -13.77
C ARG A 25 -1.75 28.04 -13.52
N GLU A 26 -1.51 27.68 -12.27
CA GLU A 26 -0.52 26.68 -11.88
C GLU A 26 -0.91 25.27 -12.37
N VAL A 27 -2.20 24.90 -12.33
CA VAL A 27 -2.72 23.67 -12.94
C VAL A 27 -2.45 23.63 -14.44
N ALA A 28 -2.77 24.70 -15.17
CA ALA A 28 -2.54 24.78 -16.61
C ALA A 28 -1.05 24.72 -16.95
N GLU A 29 -0.22 25.42 -16.16
CA GLU A 29 1.24 25.44 -16.33
C GLU A 29 1.85 24.05 -16.08
N THR A 30 1.48 23.38 -14.99
CA THR A 30 1.95 22.03 -14.67
C THR A 30 1.59 21.07 -15.80
N LYS A 31 0.36 21.11 -16.31
CA LYS A 31 -0.07 20.30 -17.46
C LYS A 31 0.73 20.61 -18.74
N ARG A 32 1.01 21.88 -18.98
CA ARG A 32 1.81 22.32 -20.13
C ARG A 32 3.24 21.81 -20.05
N VAL A 33 3.85 21.88 -18.87
CA VAL A 33 5.23 21.43 -18.63
C VAL A 33 5.31 19.91 -18.74
N LEU A 34 4.37 19.15 -18.13
CA LEU A 34 4.30 17.69 -18.21
C LEU A 34 4.17 17.14 -19.64
N ARG A 35 3.60 17.93 -20.58
CA ARG A 35 3.56 17.53 -22.01
C ARG A 35 4.94 17.54 -22.66
N ARG A 36 5.87 18.38 -22.18
CA ARG A 36 7.19 18.61 -22.76
C ARG A 36 8.33 17.95 -21.98
N ARG A 37 8.14 17.73 -20.68
CA ARG A 37 9.12 17.18 -19.75
C ARG A 37 8.57 15.91 -19.11
N ARG A 38 9.44 14.96 -18.85
CA ARG A 38 9.02 13.69 -18.25
C ARG A 38 9.12 13.67 -16.72
N LEU A 39 9.95 14.56 -16.13
CA LEU A 39 10.03 14.79 -14.69
C LEU A 39 9.71 16.25 -14.38
N VAL A 40 8.70 16.47 -13.57
CA VAL A 40 8.32 17.79 -13.06
C VAL A 40 8.24 17.72 -11.54
N THR A 41 9.03 18.56 -10.87
CA THR A 41 8.98 18.68 -9.42
C THR A 41 8.32 19.98 -9.02
N VAL A 42 7.20 19.84 -8.33
CA VAL A 42 6.45 20.96 -7.77
C VAL A 42 7.06 21.33 -6.43
N THR A 43 7.71 22.49 -6.37
CA THR A 43 8.38 23.00 -5.17
C THR A 43 7.60 24.13 -4.50
N GLY A 44 7.95 24.44 -3.26
CA GLY A 44 7.36 25.55 -2.50
C GLY A 44 7.32 25.26 -1.00
N VAL A 45 6.99 26.29 -0.23
CA VAL A 45 6.97 26.21 1.25
C VAL A 45 5.97 25.16 1.76
N ALA A 46 6.16 24.72 2.99
CA ALA A 46 5.20 23.83 3.66
C ALA A 46 3.83 24.50 3.75
N GLY A 47 2.75 23.74 3.59
CA GLY A 47 1.38 24.27 3.69
C GLY A 47 0.90 25.10 2.50
N VAL A 48 1.72 25.31 1.43
CA VAL A 48 1.35 26.08 0.23
C VAL A 48 0.36 25.39 -0.69
N GLY A 49 0.15 24.08 -0.50
CA GLY A 49 -0.81 23.27 -1.27
C GLY A 49 -0.22 22.54 -2.46
N LYS A 50 1.07 22.15 -2.42
CA LYS A 50 1.74 21.33 -3.46
C LYS A 50 0.98 20.04 -3.75
N THR A 51 0.73 19.24 -2.73
CA THR A 51 -0.02 17.97 -2.81
C THR A 51 -1.40 18.17 -3.44
N ARG A 52 -2.16 19.17 -3.01
CA ARG A 52 -3.49 19.47 -3.57
C ARG A 52 -3.42 19.86 -5.06
N LEU A 53 -2.39 20.63 -5.43
CA LEU A 53 -2.17 21.02 -6.83
C LEU A 53 -1.88 19.78 -7.69
N VAL A 54 -0.95 18.93 -7.29
CA VAL A 54 -0.57 17.75 -8.08
C VAL A 54 -1.71 16.73 -8.16
N LEU A 55 -2.48 16.53 -7.10
CA LEU A 55 -3.67 15.66 -7.11
C LEU A 55 -4.73 16.21 -8.09
N ARG A 56 -4.96 17.51 -8.09
CA ARG A 56 -5.89 18.16 -9.05
C ARG A 56 -5.42 18.02 -10.50
N VAL A 57 -4.13 18.18 -10.76
CA VAL A 57 -3.52 17.95 -12.09
C VAL A 57 -3.65 16.48 -12.48
N ALA A 58 -3.31 15.57 -11.57
CA ALA A 58 -3.37 14.13 -11.75
C ALA A 58 -4.78 13.67 -12.11
N ALA A 59 -5.80 14.11 -11.36
CA ALA A 59 -7.21 13.79 -11.63
C ALA A 59 -7.67 14.26 -13.03
N GLN A 60 -7.20 15.45 -13.49
CA GLN A 60 -7.52 15.94 -14.83
C GLN A 60 -6.74 15.26 -15.96
N LEU A 61 -5.74 14.45 -15.65
CA LEU A 61 -4.91 13.74 -16.63
C LEU A 61 -5.23 12.23 -16.70
N CYS A 62 -6.18 11.72 -15.91
CA CYS A 62 -6.55 10.30 -15.91
C CYS A 62 -6.95 9.77 -17.30
N GLU A 63 -7.59 10.59 -18.13
CA GLU A 63 -7.99 10.20 -19.50
C GLU A 63 -6.83 10.28 -20.50
N VAL A 64 -5.75 11.00 -20.16
CA VAL A 64 -4.59 11.22 -21.06
C VAL A 64 -3.62 10.05 -20.99
N PHE A 65 -3.54 9.38 -19.85
CA PHE A 65 -2.63 8.25 -19.61
C PHE A 65 -3.38 6.91 -19.69
N PRO A 66 -3.21 6.14 -20.78
CA PRO A 66 -3.96 4.89 -20.98
C PRO A 66 -3.72 3.85 -19.88
N ASP A 67 -2.50 3.81 -19.32
CA ASP A 67 -2.11 2.89 -18.25
C ASP A 67 -2.31 3.49 -16.85
N GLY A 68 -2.89 4.70 -16.78
CA GLY A 68 -3.39 5.29 -15.55
C GLY A 68 -2.49 6.34 -14.91
N VAL A 69 -2.98 6.82 -13.75
CA VAL A 69 -2.32 7.82 -12.91
C VAL A 69 -2.21 7.26 -11.49
N TRP A 70 -1.01 7.20 -10.96
CA TRP A 70 -0.71 6.48 -9.73
C TRP A 70 -0.02 7.37 -8.71
N LEU A 71 -0.62 7.49 -7.53
CA LEU A 71 -0.09 8.24 -6.41
C LEU A 71 0.75 7.34 -5.52
N VAL A 72 1.93 7.82 -5.14
CA VAL A 72 2.83 7.23 -4.15
C VAL A 72 3.02 8.25 -3.04
N GLU A 73 2.45 7.99 -1.88
CA GLU A 73 2.59 8.85 -0.70
C GLU A 73 3.84 8.44 0.09
N LEU A 74 4.80 9.34 0.20
CA LEU A 74 6.10 9.08 0.83
C LEU A 74 6.20 9.59 2.27
N ALA A 75 5.24 10.39 2.74
CA ALA A 75 5.29 11.02 4.06
C ALA A 75 5.51 10.06 5.24
N GLY A 76 4.99 8.84 5.13
CA GLY A 76 5.14 7.79 6.15
C GLY A 76 6.33 6.85 5.93
N LEU A 77 7.12 7.05 4.88
CA LEU A 77 8.25 6.19 4.56
C LEU A 77 9.54 6.76 5.17
N THR A 78 10.09 6.07 6.16
CA THR A 78 11.31 6.48 6.88
C THR A 78 12.55 5.77 6.36
N ASP A 79 12.41 4.52 5.90
CA ASP A 79 13.50 3.76 5.29
C ASP A 79 13.50 3.95 3.77
N ASP A 80 14.49 4.67 3.28
CA ASP A 80 14.69 5.00 1.86
C ASP A 80 14.78 3.77 0.94
N LYS A 81 15.27 2.65 1.47
CA LYS A 81 15.41 1.39 0.73
C LYS A 81 14.06 0.73 0.40
N LEU A 82 12.98 1.14 1.03
CA LEU A 82 11.62 0.68 0.73
C LEU A 82 10.92 1.55 -0.34
N LEU A 83 11.59 2.55 -0.89
CA LEU A 83 11.00 3.42 -1.91
C LEU A 83 10.59 2.65 -3.18
N PRO A 84 11.41 1.75 -3.76
CA PRO A 84 10.99 0.96 -4.92
C PRO A 84 9.80 0.05 -4.62
N GLU A 85 9.77 -0.58 -3.44
CA GLU A 85 8.65 -1.42 -2.98
C GLU A 85 7.37 -0.60 -2.83
N THR A 86 7.46 0.60 -2.26
CA THR A 86 6.32 1.50 -2.11
C THR A 86 5.76 1.93 -3.47
N VAL A 87 6.62 2.16 -4.46
CA VAL A 87 6.19 2.43 -5.84
C VAL A 87 5.52 1.19 -6.46
N ALA A 88 6.10 0.01 -6.27
CA ALA A 88 5.52 -1.24 -6.77
C ALA A 88 4.15 -1.53 -6.15
N ASP A 89 4.00 -1.33 -4.85
CA ASP A 89 2.73 -1.47 -4.12
C ASP A 89 1.66 -0.51 -4.66
N ALA A 90 2.00 0.76 -4.86
CA ALA A 90 1.09 1.75 -5.41
C ALA A 90 0.62 1.39 -6.82
N LEU A 91 1.49 0.82 -7.64
CA LEU A 91 1.18 0.31 -8.98
C LEU A 91 0.41 -1.03 -8.96
N GLY A 92 0.30 -1.66 -7.79
CA GLY A 92 -0.31 -2.98 -7.63
C GLY A 92 0.51 -4.09 -8.28
N ILE A 93 1.84 -3.95 -8.32
CA ILE A 93 2.76 -4.94 -8.84
C ILE A 93 3.00 -5.98 -7.76
N GLN A 94 2.71 -7.24 -8.08
CA GLN A 94 2.97 -8.39 -7.23
C GLN A 94 4.25 -9.07 -7.70
N ASP A 95 5.41 -8.64 -7.21
CA ASP A 95 6.70 -9.23 -7.60
C ASP A 95 7.07 -10.42 -6.70
N GLN A 96 7.15 -11.60 -7.30
CA GLN A 96 7.57 -12.84 -6.64
C GLN A 96 8.94 -13.32 -7.12
N SER A 97 9.65 -12.54 -7.93
CA SER A 97 10.94 -12.94 -8.50
C SER A 97 12.11 -12.71 -7.54
N ALA A 98 13.24 -13.35 -7.86
CA ALA A 98 14.53 -13.05 -7.22
C ALA A 98 15.20 -11.75 -7.76
N ARG A 99 14.60 -11.11 -8.78
CA ARG A 99 15.11 -9.87 -9.37
C ARG A 99 14.98 -8.68 -8.41
N SER A 100 15.74 -7.61 -8.60
CA SER A 100 15.55 -6.41 -7.79
C SER A 100 14.17 -5.78 -8.06
N THR A 101 13.57 -5.14 -7.05
CA THR A 101 12.27 -4.44 -7.24
C THR A 101 12.37 -3.39 -8.35
N VAL A 102 13.54 -2.76 -8.48
CA VAL A 102 13.82 -1.80 -9.56
C VAL A 102 13.77 -2.48 -10.93
N ASP A 103 14.35 -3.69 -11.09
CA ASP A 103 14.29 -4.44 -12.36
C ASP A 103 12.84 -4.84 -12.70
N THR A 104 12.05 -5.18 -11.68
CA THR A 104 10.63 -5.46 -11.87
C THR A 104 9.85 -4.22 -12.30
N LEU A 105 10.14 -3.08 -11.70
CA LEU A 105 9.58 -1.78 -12.11
C LEU A 105 9.96 -1.47 -13.57
N PHE A 106 11.22 -1.72 -13.98
CA PHE A 106 11.63 -1.53 -15.37
C PHE A 106 10.86 -2.41 -16.34
N GLY A 107 10.71 -3.70 -16.03
CA GLY A 107 9.94 -4.63 -16.85
C GLY A 107 8.47 -4.25 -16.95
N TYR A 108 7.86 -3.81 -15.85
CA TYR A 108 6.46 -3.40 -15.83
C TYR A 108 6.21 -2.08 -16.56
N LEU A 109 7.09 -1.10 -16.39
CA LEU A 109 6.91 0.27 -16.89
C LEU A 109 7.36 0.45 -18.33
N GLY A 110 8.19 -0.44 -18.87
CA GLY A 110 8.90 -0.27 -20.14
C GLY A 110 8.01 0.08 -21.33
N ASP A 111 6.83 -0.52 -21.43
CA ASP A 111 5.84 -0.30 -22.50
C ASP A 111 4.64 0.57 -22.06
N LYS A 112 4.63 1.07 -20.81
CA LYS A 112 3.50 1.79 -20.24
C LYS A 112 3.52 3.29 -20.51
N GLN A 113 2.32 3.84 -20.71
CA GLN A 113 2.07 5.28 -20.80
C GLN A 113 1.28 5.71 -19.54
N LEU A 114 1.98 5.98 -18.45
CA LEU A 114 1.38 6.33 -17.18
C LEU A 114 2.02 7.57 -16.54
N LEU A 115 1.28 8.18 -15.62
CA LEU A 115 1.76 9.25 -14.76
C LEU A 115 1.97 8.69 -13.34
N LEU A 116 3.20 8.79 -12.85
CA LEU A 116 3.55 8.49 -11.46
C LEU A 116 3.62 9.81 -10.67
N VAL A 117 2.86 9.91 -9.60
CA VAL A 117 2.88 11.04 -8.68
C VAL A 117 3.63 10.63 -7.43
N LEU A 118 4.77 11.25 -7.15
CA LEU A 118 5.56 11.06 -5.94
C LEU A 118 5.30 12.22 -4.98
N ASP A 119 4.56 11.98 -3.90
CA ASP A 119 4.20 13.05 -2.97
C ASP A 119 5.09 13.04 -1.72
N ASN A 120 5.57 14.23 -1.34
CA ASN A 120 6.39 14.45 -0.14
C ASN A 120 7.80 13.84 -0.20
N CYS A 121 8.56 14.15 -1.27
CA CYS A 121 9.91 13.61 -1.48
C CYS A 121 10.99 14.26 -0.58
N GLU A 122 10.68 15.31 0.18
CA GLU A 122 11.67 16.17 0.86
C GLU A 122 12.60 15.47 1.85
N HIS A 123 12.21 14.34 2.41
CA HIS A 123 13.01 13.55 3.35
C HIS A 123 13.73 12.36 2.68
N LEU A 124 13.46 12.11 1.39
CA LEU A 124 14.03 11.03 0.56
C LEU A 124 14.57 11.56 -0.76
N VAL A 125 15.13 12.78 -0.78
CA VAL A 125 15.48 13.49 -2.02
C VAL A 125 16.42 12.68 -2.88
N ASP A 126 17.53 12.21 -2.32
CA ASP A 126 18.58 11.51 -3.06
C ASP A 126 18.07 10.18 -3.63
N THR A 127 17.37 9.39 -2.83
CA THR A 127 16.81 8.11 -3.26
C THR A 127 15.70 8.30 -4.30
N SER A 128 14.84 9.32 -4.11
CA SER A 128 13.79 9.67 -5.09
C SER A 128 14.40 10.13 -6.42
N ALA A 129 15.48 10.89 -6.39
CA ALA A 129 16.21 11.33 -7.58
C ALA A 129 16.78 10.14 -8.36
N VAL A 130 17.51 9.26 -7.67
CA VAL A 130 18.10 8.06 -8.28
C VAL A 130 17.04 7.15 -8.88
N LEU A 131 15.96 6.90 -8.15
CA LEU A 131 14.87 6.06 -8.65
C LEU A 131 14.16 6.71 -9.85
N ALA A 132 13.86 8.01 -9.79
CA ALA A 132 13.18 8.72 -10.88
C ALA A 132 14.00 8.68 -12.18
N ASP A 133 15.32 8.95 -12.12
CA ASP A 133 16.20 8.90 -13.29
C ASP A 133 16.30 7.48 -13.85
N ALA A 134 16.42 6.46 -13.00
CA ALA A 134 16.47 5.06 -13.41
C ALA A 134 15.16 4.63 -14.12
N LEU A 135 14.00 4.95 -13.55
CA LEU A 135 12.69 4.63 -14.13
C LEU A 135 12.48 5.36 -15.48
N LEU A 136 12.84 6.64 -15.57
CA LEU A 136 12.73 7.41 -16.80
C LEU A 136 13.67 6.92 -17.89
N GLY A 137 14.83 6.38 -17.52
CA GLY A 137 15.76 5.74 -18.44
C GLY A 137 15.20 4.47 -19.06
N ALA A 138 14.51 3.65 -18.26
CA ALA A 138 13.97 2.37 -18.69
C ALA A 138 12.58 2.45 -19.36
N ALA A 139 11.78 3.48 -19.06
CA ALA A 139 10.38 3.60 -19.48
C ALA A 139 10.12 4.91 -20.28
N PRO A 140 10.16 4.87 -21.64
CA PRO A 140 9.97 6.06 -22.47
C PRO A 140 8.60 6.72 -22.33
N GLY A 141 7.57 5.95 -22.04
CA GLY A 141 6.17 6.42 -21.87
C GLY A 141 5.84 6.93 -20.46
N LEU A 142 6.73 6.74 -19.49
CA LEU A 142 6.55 7.20 -18.12
C LEU A 142 6.72 8.71 -17.99
N ARG A 143 5.84 9.33 -17.20
CA ARG A 143 6.01 10.68 -16.67
C ARG A 143 5.92 10.68 -15.16
N ILE A 144 6.72 11.52 -14.51
CA ILE A 144 6.77 11.64 -13.05
C ILE A 144 6.43 13.08 -12.66
N LEU A 145 5.52 13.21 -11.70
CA LEU A 145 5.14 14.47 -11.07
C LEU A 145 5.44 14.37 -9.58
N ALA A 146 6.51 15.04 -9.13
CA ALA A 146 6.94 14.98 -7.75
C ALA A 146 6.52 16.23 -6.97
N THR A 147 6.33 16.10 -5.65
CA THR A 147 6.25 17.23 -4.73
C THR A 147 7.41 17.19 -3.73
N SER A 148 8.02 18.34 -3.49
CA SER A 148 9.11 18.47 -2.52
C SER A 148 9.22 19.91 -2.02
N ARG A 149 9.95 20.13 -0.91
CA ARG A 149 10.34 21.49 -0.48
C ARG A 149 11.55 22.02 -1.24
N GLN A 150 12.33 21.12 -1.85
CA GLN A 150 13.53 21.43 -2.61
C GLN A 150 13.58 20.60 -3.90
N ALA A 151 14.47 20.96 -4.82
CA ALA A 151 14.71 20.18 -6.02
C ALA A 151 15.21 18.76 -5.69
N LEU A 152 14.89 17.79 -6.54
CA LEU A 152 15.48 16.45 -6.49
C LEU A 152 16.93 16.46 -7.01
N GLY A 153 17.29 17.44 -7.88
CA GLY A 153 18.65 17.63 -8.36
C GLY A 153 19.05 16.78 -9.55
N THR A 154 18.07 16.21 -10.28
CA THR A 154 18.36 15.42 -11.48
C THR A 154 18.47 16.27 -12.74
N ALA A 155 19.24 15.82 -13.74
CA ALA A 155 19.43 16.56 -15.00
C ALA A 155 18.15 16.64 -15.85
N SER A 156 17.22 15.70 -15.67
CA SER A 156 15.95 15.62 -16.40
C SER A 156 14.82 16.43 -15.75
N GLU A 157 15.07 16.97 -14.54
CA GLU A 157 14.08 17.66 -13.72
C GLU A 157 13.67 19.02 -14.29
N CYS A 158 12.40 19.32 -14.19
CA CYS A 158 11.88 20.65 -14.43
C CYS A 158 11.18 21.14 -13.16
N LEU A 159 11.68 22.22 -12.58
CA LEU A 159 11.12 22.79 -11.37
C LEU A 159 9.93 23.69 -11.68
N LEU A 160 8.90 23.58 -10.87
CA LEU A 160 7.73 24.44 -10.89
C LEU A 160 7.45 24.91 -9.46
N GLU A 161 7.79 26.17 -9.18
CA GLU A 161 7.55 26.75 -7.87
C GLU A 161 6.08 27.16 -7.71
N VAL A 162 5.47 26.75 -6.61
CA VAL A 162 4.12 27.14 -6.19
C VAL A 162 4.25 28.26 -5.15
N PRO A 163 3.91 29.51 -5.50
CA PRO A 163 3.95 30.62 -4.55
C PRO A 163 2.76 30.55 -3.59
N PRO A 164 2.82 31.24 -2.44
CA PRO A 164 1.63 31.55 -1.63
C PRO A 164 0.52 32.22 -2.44
N PHE A 165 -0.69 32.24 -1.92
CA PHE A 165 -1.80 32.93 -2.59
C PHE A 165 -1.56 34.43 -2.70
N PRO A 166 -1.90 35.03 -3.84
CA PRO A 166 -1.86 36.50 -3.97
C PRO A 166 -2.82 37.18 -2.98
N MET A 167 -2.36 38.26 -2.42
CA MET A 167 -3.06 39.06 -1.40
C MET A 167 -3.33 40.49 -1.91
N PRO A 168 -4.39 41.18 -1.39
CA PRO A 168 -4.64 42.57 -1.74
C PRO A 168 -3.56 43.47 -1.15
N ASP A 169 -3.19 44.57 -1.87
CA ASP A 169 -2.32 45.62 -1.34
C ASP A 169 -3.05 46.41 -0.25
N LEU A 170 -2.45 46.50 0.94
CA LEU A 170 -3.06 47.13 2.12
C LEU A 170 -3.25 48.64 1.99
N GLY A 171 -2.68 49.30 0.97
CA GLY A 171 -2.78 50.76 0.75
C GLY A 171 -3.92 51.24 -0.17
N TRP A 172 -4.57 50.33 -0.90
CA TRP A 172 -5.54 50.67 -1.96
C TRP A 172 -6.86 49.90 -1.88
N ALA A 173 -7.13 49.25 -0.75
CA ALA A 173 -8.28 48.37 -0.60
C ALA A 173 -9.61 49.07 -0.35
N THR A 174 -9.98 50.05 -1.23
CA THR A 174 -11.26 50.79 -1.11
C THR A 174 -12.47 50.05 -1.70
N ARG A 175 -12.28 48.88 -2.33
CA ARG A 175 -13.39 48.04 -2.83
C ARG A 175 -13.20 46.58 -2.47
N PRO A 176 -14.22 45.90 -1.91
CA PRO A 176 -14.18 44.47 -1.65
C PRO A 176 -14.02 43.71 -2.97
N SER A 177 -12.81 43.29 -3.30
CA SER A 177 -12.56 42.44 -4.45
C SER A 177 -12.49 41.00 -3.98
N LYS A 178 -13.51 40.18 -4.28
CA LYS A 178 -13.51 38.74 -4.10
C LYS A 178 -12.47 38.05 -4.99
N SER A 179 -11.63 38.80 -5.70
CA SER A 179 -10.68 38.27 -6.68
C SER A 179 -9.43 37.62 -6.06
N TYR A 180 -9.07 38.02 -4.84
CA TYR A 180 -7.86 37.49 -4.19
C TYR A 180 -8.09 36.10 -3.59
N ALA A 181 -7.26 35.13 -3.99
CA ALA A 181 -7.38 33.74 -3.59
C ALA A 181 -7.30 33.53 -2.08
N ALA A 182 -6.41 34.26 -1.40
CA ALA A 182 -6.26 34.22 0.06
C ALA A 182 -7.56 34.60 0.79
N VAL A 183 -8.17 35.74 0.40
CA VAL A 183 -9.45 36.20 0.99
C VAL A 183 -10.59 35.23 0.67
N ARG A 184 -10.62 34.71 -0.54
CA ARG A 184 -11.63 33.74 -0.96
C ARG A 184 -11.53 32.42 -0.18
N LEU A 185 -10.32 31.91 0.03
CA LEU A 185 -10.10 30.74 0.88
C LEU A 185 -10.57 30.99 2.31
N PHE A 186 -10.17 32.13 2.90
CA PHE A 186 -10.64 32.51 4.24
C PHE A 186 -12.16 32.50 4.32
N ALA A 187 -12.81 33.20 3.37
CA ALA A 187 -14.27 33.32 3.35
C ALA A 187 -14.99 31.98 3.22
N GLU A 188 -14.51 31.09 2.35
CA GLU A 188 -15.09 29.76 2.18
C GLU A 188 -14.94 28.90 3.44
N ARG A 189 -13.77 28.88 4.07
CA ARG A 189 -13.53 28.12 5.30
C ARG A 189 -14.25 28.70 6.51
N ALA A 190 -14.28 30.03 6.63
CA ALA A 190 -15.02 30.73 7.67
C ALA A 190 -16.54 30.49 7.55
N ALA A 191 -17.09 30.50 6.33
CA ALA A 191 -18.51 30.20 6.09
C ALA A 191 -18.85 28.73 6.42
N THR A 192 -17.93 27.79 6.23
CA THR A 192 -18.09 26.39 6.63
C THR A 192 -18.11 26.26 8.15
N ALA A 193 -17.21 26.95 8.86
CA ALA A 193 -17.10 26.91 10.31
C ALA A 193 -18.25 27.66 11.02
N LEU A 194 -18.68 28.79 10.46
CA LEU A 194 -19.76 29.64 10.99
C LEU A 194 -20.77 29.91 9.88
N PRO A 195 -21.89 29.16 9.78
CA PRO A 195 -22.93 29.38 8.80
C PRO A 195 -23.44 30.83 8.88
N GLY A 196 -23.46 31.52 7.73
CA GLY A 196 -23.85 32.91 7.64
C GLY A 196 -22.68 33.91 7.65
N PHE A 197 -21.45 33.48 7.97
CA PHE A 197 -20.27 34.35 7.83
C PHE A 197 -20.06 34.74 6.36
N ARG A 198 -19.91 36.02 6.11
CA ARG A 198 -19.61 36.55 4.77
C ARG A 198 -18.56 37.64 4.87
N VAL A 199 -17.68 37.68 3.89
CA VAL A 199 -16.76 38.78 3.72
C VAL A 199 -17.44 39.86 2.89
N ASP A 200 -17.63 41.06 3.48
CA ASP A 200 -18.26 42.20 2.89
C ASP A 200 -17.42 43.49 3.12
N ALA A 201 -17.97 44.67 2.77
CA ALA A 201 -17.25 45.95 2.90
C ALA A 201 -16.88 46.27 4.36
N THR A 202 -17.58 45.76 5.37
CA THR A 202 -17.34 46.07 6.78
C THR A 202 -16.18 45.28 7.40
N ASN A 203 -15.88 44.12 6.87
CA ASN A 203 -14.87 43.19 7.44
C ASN A 203 -13.74 42.83 6.47
N TYR A 204 -13.85 43.24 5.20
CA TYR A 204 -12.88 42.91 4.14
C TYR A 204 -11.44 43.29 4.50
N GLU A 205 -11.25 44.51 5.02
CA GLU A 205 -9.92 45.03 5.37
C GLU A 205 -9.27 44.20 6.48
N ILE A 206 -10.04 43.79 7.50
CA ILE A 206 -9.57 42.95 8.60
C ILE A 206 -9.17 41.58 8.07
N VAL A 207 -9.98 40.97 7.20
CA VAL A 207 -9.67 39.67 6.59
C VAL A 207 -8.44 39.78 5.69
N ALA A 208 -8.29 40.85 4.94
CA ALA A 208 -7.11 41.12 4.12
C ALA A 208 -5.83 41.19 4.98
N GLN A 209 -5.89 41.94 6.10
CA GLN A 209 -4.78 42.04 7.05
C GLN A 209 -4.43 40.69 7.69
N ILE A 210 -5.43 39.87 8.06
CA ILE A 210 -5.22 38.53 8.54
C ILE A 210 -4.47 37.70 7.48
N CYS A 211 -4.93 37.70 6.22
CA CYS A 211 -4.28 36.99 5.13
C CYS A 211 -2.83 37.45 4.91
N HIS A 212 -2.56 38.75 5.04
CA HIS A 212 -1.21 39.32 4.96
C HIS A 212 -0.29 38.79 6.08
N ARG A 213 -0.76 38.82 7.33
CA ARG A 213 0.01 38.28 8.46
C ARG A 213 0.30 36.80 8.32
N LEU A 214 -0.52 36.08 7.56
CA LEU A 214 -0.34 34.66 7.28
C LEU A 214 0.40 34.42 5.95
N ASP A 215 1.05 35.43 5.37
CA ASP A 215 1.83 35.40 4.13
C ASP A 215 1.12 34.72 2.95
N GLY A 216 -0.22 34.71 2.93
CA GLY A 216 -1.02 34.04 1.92
C GLY A 216 -0.83 32.50 1.90
N ILE A 217 -0.28 31.88 2.95
CA ILE A 217 -0.07 30.43 3.04
C ILE A 217 -1.41 29.74 3.28
N PRO A 218 -1.89 28.90 2.34
CA PRO A 218 -3.23 28.29 2.41
C PRO A 218 -3.51 27.57 3.74
N LEU A 219 -2.61 26.74 4.22
CA LEU A 219 -2.80 26.01 5.48
C LEU A 219 -2.93 26.94 6.68
N ALA A 220 -2.13 28.02 6.74
CA ALA A 220 -2.21 29.00 7.80
C ALA A 220 -3.55 29.76 7.76
N ILE A 221 -4.02 30.10 6.55
CA ILE A 221 -5.32 30.75 6.35
C ILE A 221 -6.47 29.83 6.77
N GLU A 222 -6.42 28.54 6.42
CA GLU A 222 -7.44 27.55 6.84
C GLU A 222 -7.49 27.42 8.36
N LEU A 223 -6.33 27.31 9.03
CA LEU A 223 -6.23 27.26 10.50
C LEU A 223 -6.82 28.52 11.17
N ALA A 224 -6.61 29.69 10.60
CA ALA A 224 -7.17 30.94 11.12
C ALA A 224 -8.68 31.04 10.84
N ALA A 225 -9.11 30.74 9.62
CA ALA A 225 -10.50 30.92 9.19
C ALA A 225 -11.51 30.13 10.03
N VAL A 226 -11.18 28.90 10.47
CA VAL A 226 -12.08 28.10 11.31
C VAL A 226 -12.28 28.70 12.70
N ARG A 227 -11.41 29.60 13.15
CA ARG A 227 -11.49 30.26 14.45
C ARG A 227 -12.57 31.36 14.55
N VAL A 228 -13.17 31.78 13.44
CA VAL A 228 -14.30 32.74 13.42
C VAL A 228 -15.49 32.21 14.25
N ARG A 229 -15.58 30.88 14.48
CA ARG A 229 -16.57 30.25 15.36
C ARG A 229 -16.32 30.59 16.81
N ALA A 230 -15.07 30.75 17.23
CA ALA A 230 -14.68 30.95 18.62
C ALA A 230 -14.43 32.43 18.97
N MET A 231 -14.09 33.27 18.00
CA MET A 231 -13.80 34.70 18.24
C MET A 231 -14.08 35.61 17.04
N PRO A 232 -14.45 36.87 17.29
CA PRO A 232 -14.60 37.89 16.22
C PRO A 232 -13.29 38.16 15.49
N ILE A 233 -13.34 38.48 14.20
CA ILE A 233 -12.17 38.68 13.32
C ILE A 233 -11.23 39.80 13.77
N HIS A 234 -11.76 40.88 14.39
CA HIS A 234 -10.91 41.96 14.92
C HIS A 234 -10.06 41.48 16.12
N GLN A 235 -10.61 40.67 16.98
CA GLN A 235 -9.83 40.04 18.07
C GLN A 235 -8.81 39.06 17.55
N MET A 236 -9.16 38.30 16.50
CA MET A 236 -8.24 37.41 15.80
C MET A 236 -7.04 38.18 15.23
N LEU A 237 -7.28 39.29 14.56
CA LEU A 237 -6.24 40.16 14.00
C LEU A 237 -5.30 40.70 15.10
N ALA A 238 -5.86 41.18 16.23
CA ALA A 238 -5.08 41.67 17.35
C ALA A 238 -4.18 40.58 17.94
N ARG A 239 -4.76 39.42 18.27
CA ARG A 239 -4.01 38.29 18.85
C ARG A 239 -2.94 37.74 17.91
N LEU A 240 -3.20 37.64 16.61
CA LEU A 240 -2.17 37.26 15.65
C LEU A 240 -1.03 38.29 15.65
N GLY A 241 -1.33 39.59 15.83
CA GLY A 241 -0.31 40.64 15.95
C GLY A 241 0.60 40.42 17.14
N ASP A 242 0.02 40.33 18.30
CA ASP A 242 0.76 40.12 19.57
C ASP A 242 1.62 38.87 19.50
N TYR A 243 1.12 37.80 18.90
CA TYR A 243 1.82 36.52 18.80
C TYR A 243 3.01 36.54 17.83
N PHE A 244 2.86 37.27 16.70
CA PHE A 244 3.95 37.48 15.74
C PHE A 244 5.04 38.40 16.31
N GLU A 245 4.68 39.45 17.06
CA GLU A 245 5.63 40.34 17.73
C GLU A 245 6.44 39.58 18.80
N TYR A 246 5.78 38.78 19.65
CA TYR A 246 6.43 38.00 20.68
C TYR A 246 7.46 37.01 20.12
N LEU A 247 7.19 36.36 18.97
CA LEU A 247 8.09 35.39 18.34
C LEU A 247 9.21 36.08 17.52
N ALA A 248 8.99 37.27 17.03
CA ALA A 248 10.01 38.03 16.30
C ALA A 248 11.18 38.43 17.19
N GLU A 249 10.95 38.64 18.49
CA GLU A 249 12.00 38.94 19.48
C GLU A 249 12.91 37.72 19.81
N GLY A 250 12.46 36.51 19.51
CA GLY A 250 13.15 35.26 19.95
C GLY A 250 13.98 34.52 18.89
N SER A 251 13.87 34.81 17.58
CA SER A 251 14.52 33.98 16.57
C SER A 251 15.04 34.75 15.34
N ARG A 252 16.37 34.68 15.12
CA ARG A 252 17.09 35.32 14.00
C ARG A 252 17.48 34.38 12.84
N VAL A 253 17.05 33.11 12.81
CA VAL A 253 17.75 32.08 12.01
C VAL A 253 16.90 31.42 10.92
N SER A 254 15.58 31.60 10.86
CA SER A 254 14.71 30.89 9.90
C SER A 254 14.13 31.79 8.82
N ALA A 255 13.87 31.22 7.62
CA ALA A 255 13.22 31.95 6.53
C ALA A 255 11.85 32.48 6.98
N PRO A 256 11.48 33.75 6.67
CA PRO A 256 10.28 34.41 7.20
C PRO A 256 8.98 33.59 7.04
N ARG A 257 8.77 32.95 5.90
CA ARG A 257 7.56 32.17 5.59
C ARG A 257 7.44 30.85 6.38
N LEU A 258 8.56 30.24 6.77
CA LEU A 258 8.57 29.07 7.67
C LEU A 258 8.16 29.49 9.09
N GLN A 259 8.57 30.67 9.52
CA GLN A 259 8.16 31.25 10.80
C GLN A 259 6.65 31.51 10.81
N THR A 260 6.09 32.05 9.73
CA THR A 260 4.66 32.35 9.61
C THR A 260 3.79 31.11 9.77
N LEU A 261 4.10 30.02 9.07
CA LEU A 261 3.34 28.77 9.22
C LEU A 261 3.51 28.19 10.63
N ARG A 262 4.74 28.19 11.17
CA ARG A 262 5.02 27.74 12.53
C ARG A 262 4.19 28.51 13.54
N THR A 263 4.19 29.85 13.43
CA THR A 263 3.41 30.75 14.29
C THR A 263 1.91 30.46 14.23
N ALA A 264 1.36 30.23 13.02
CA ALA A 264 -0.04 29.88 12.86
C ALA A 264 -0.39 28.51 13.49
N ILE A 265 0.53 27.56 13.44
CA ILE A 265 0.35 26.24 14.07
C ILE A 265 0.47 26.36 15.61
N ASP A 266 1.48 27.10 16.14
CA ASP A 266 1.65 27.38 17.56
C ASP A 266 0.39 28.04 18.13
N TRP A 267 -0.11 29.08 17.47
CA TRP A 267 -1.35 29.75 17.88
C TRP A 267 -2.56 28.80 17.85
N SER A 268 -2.64 27.92 16.85
CA SER A 268 -3.71 26.91 16.78
C SER A 268 -3.60 25.88 17.92
N PHE A 269 -2.39 25.51 18.32
CA PHE A 269 -2.14 24.62 19.42
C PHE A 269 -2.54 25.23 20.77
N ASP A 270 -2.18 26.51 21.00
CA ASP A 270 -2.51 27.23 22.25
C ASP A 270 -4.01 27.47 22.42
N LEU A 271 -4.76 27.50 21.32
CA LEU A 271 -6.22 27.58 21.33
C LEU A 271 -6.93 26.22 21.53
N CYS A 272 -6.20 25.14 21.58
CA CYS A 272 -6.73 23.81 21.92
C CYS A 272 -6.82 23.65 23.44
N THR A 273 -7.79 22.86 23.90
CA THR A 273 -7.82 22.43 25.30
C THR A 273 -6.60 21.58 25.61
N ARG A 274 -6.26 21.44 26.90
CA ARG A 274 -5.12 20.60 27.32
C ARG A 274 -5.25 19.16 26.83
N GLU A 275 -6.46 18.61 26.81
CA GLU A 275 -6.71 17.25 26.32
C GLU A 275 -6.56 17.15 24.81
N GLU A 276 -7.03 18.16 24.05
CA GLU A 276 -6.82 18.24 22.60
C GLU A 276 -5.33 18.38 22.24
N GLN A 277 -4.57 19.18 22.99
CA GLN A 277 -3.12 19.31 22.81
C GLN A 277 -2.41 17.97 23.02
N LEU A 278 -2.80 17.23 24.05
CA LEU A 278 -2.26 15.90 24.31
C LEU A 278 -2.62 14.91 23.23
N LEU A 279 -3.89 14.91 22.78
CA LEU A 279 -4.33 14.05 21.68
C LEU A 279 -3.59 14.39 20.38
N TRP A 280 -3.44 15.67 20.03
CA TRP A 280 -2.69 16.09 18.86
C TRP A 280 -1.25 15.59 18.89
N ALA A 281 -0.52 15.83 19.99
CA ALA A 281 0.85 15.35 20.14
C ALA A 281 0.93 13.82 20.01
N ARG A 282 0.02 13.07 20.67
CA ARG A 282 0.02 11.61 20.65
C ARG A 282 -0.38 11.04 19.28
N ALA A 283 -1.38 11.61 18.63
CA ALA A 283 -1.82 11.14 17.31
C ALA A 283 -0.78 11.38 16.18
N SER A 284 0.24 12.19 16.44
CA SER A 284 1.34 12.41 15.48
C SER A 284 2.23 11.18 15.23
N VAL A 285 2.11 10.11 16.04
CA VAL A 285 2.86 8.85 15.84
C VAL A 285 2.32 8.01 14.69
N PHE A 286 1.06 8.20 14.31
CA PHE A 286 0.48 7.48 13.18
C PHE A 286 1.10 7.96 11.85
N ALA A 287 1.53 6.99 11.03
CA ALA A 287 2.27 7.28 9.79
C ALA A 287 1.36 7.74 8.64
N ASP A 288 0.13 7.19 8.53
CA ASP A 288 -0.80 7.47 7.42
C ASP A 288 -2.26 7.65 7.88
N GLY A 289 -2.45 8.13 9.07
CA GLY A 289 -3.78 8.27 9.66
C GLY A 289 -4.19 7.06 10.48
N PHE A 290 -5.38 7.17 11.10
CA PHE A 290 -5.88 6.26 12.12
C PHE A 290 -7.41 6.28 12.17
N ASP A 291 -8.02 5.27 12.72
CA ASP A 291 -9.44 5.24 13.12
C ASP A 291 -9.58 5.56 14.63
N VAL A 292 -10.83 5.63 15.08
CA VAL A 292 -11.12 5.94 16.49
C VAL A 292 -10.57 4.85 17.43
N ASP A 293 -10.67 3.58 17.04
CA ASP A 293 -10.21 2.45 17.85
C ASP A 293 -8.69 2.51 18.07
N ALA A 294 -7.93 2.83 17.01
CA ALA A 294 -6.49 3.05 17.10
C ALA A 294 -6.14 4.26 18.01
N ALA A 295 -6.88 5.37 17.86
CA ALA A 295 -6.69 6.53 18.73
C ALA A 295 -6.99 6.21 20.20
N GLU A 296 -8.08 5.45 20.47
CA GLU A 296 -8.42 5.00 21.82
C GLU A 296 -7.33 4.09 22.43
N ALA A 297 -6.81 3.15 21.63
CA ALA A 297 -5.78 2.22 22.10
C ALA A 297 -4.44 2.92 22.37
N VAL A 298 -4.04 3.82 21.47
CA VAL A 298 -2.69 4.43 21.50
C VAL A 298 -2.67 5.73 22.28
N CYS A 299 -3.66 6.62 22.09
CA CYS A 299 -3.60 7.98 22.61
C CYS A 299 -4.25 8.19 23.98
N SER A 300 -5.05 7.23 24.49
CA SER A 300 -5.70 7.35 25.80
C SER A 300 -4.72 7.26 26.99
N GLY A 301 -5.18 7.56 28.18
CA GLY A 301 -4.40 7.54 29.44
C GLY A 301 -3.68 8.86 29.73
N GLN A 302 -3.17 9.02 30.96
CA GLN A 302 -2.40 10.19 31.44
C GLN A 302 -2.99 11.54 30.97
N GLY A 303 -4.23 11.84 31.38
CA GLY A 303 -4.90 13.11 31.10
C GLY A 303 -5.81 13.10 29.85
N VAL A 304 -5.96 11.96 29.17
CA VAL A 304 -6.93 11.78 28.06
C VAL A 304 -7.75 10.52 28.35
N ALA A 305 -9.01 10.69 28.72
CA ALA A 305 -9.91 9.56 28.96
C ALA A 305 -10.28 8.86 27.66
N ARG A 306 -10.34 7.52 27.66
CA ARG A 306 -10.68 6.73 26.47
C ARG A 306 -12.01 7.17 25.85
N GLN A 307 -13.04 7.38 26.69
CA GLN A 307 -14.39 7.78 26.28
C GLN A 307 -14.42 9.18 25.65
N ALA A 308 -13.43 10.06 25.95
CA ALA A 308 -13.36 11.41 25.40
C ALA A 308 -12.70 11.45 24.00
N ILE A 309 -12.05 10.38 23.56
CA ILE A 309 -11.27 10.37 22.31
C ILE A 309 -12.11 10.79 21.10
N LEU A 310 -13.32 10.27 20.96
CA LEU A 310 -14.19 10.60 19.82
C LEU A 310 -14.52 12.11 19.78
N ASP A 311 -14.88 12.69 20.91
CA ASP A 311 -15.20 14.12 21.02
C ASP A 311 -13.96 15.00 20.79
N LEU A 312 -12.80 14.58 21.30
CA LEU A 312 -11.54 15.27 21.07
C LEU A 312 -11.09 15.20 19.60
N VAL A 313 -11.26 14.05 18.94
CA VAL A 313 -11.02 13.90 17.50
C VAL A 313 -11.94 14.82 16.72
N ALA A 314 -13.24 14.87 17.04
CA ALA A 314 -14.18 15.78 16.41
C ALA A 314 -13.77 17.24 16.63
N GLY A 315 -13.35 17.62 17.85
CA GLY A 315 -12.82 18.95 18.13
C GLY A 315 -11.57 19.32 17.33
N LEU A 316 -10.67 18.36 17.11
CA LEU A 316 -9.48 18.58 16.26
C LEU A 316 -9.83 18.64 14.76
N VAL A 317 -10.84 17.92 14.30
CA VAL A 317 -11.39 18.04 12.94
C VAL A 317 -12.02 19.43 12.75
N ASP A 318 -12.84 19.88 13.69
CA ASP A 318 -13.46 21.22 13.67
C ASP A 318 -12.41 22.34 13.62
N LYS A 319 -11.22 22.08 14.17
CA LYS A 319 -10.08 23.02 14.18
C LYS A 319 -9.13 22.86 12.99
N SER A 320 -9.47 22.03 12.00
CA SER A 320 -8.63 21.71 10.82
C SER A 320 -7.25 21.13 11.16
N ILE A 321 -7.09 20.55 12.34
CA ILE A 321 -5.88 19.82 12.76
C ILE A 321 -5.90 18.40 12.19
N LEU A 322 -7.07 17.80 12.15
CA LEU A 322 -7.33 16.50 11.52
C LEU A 322 -8.23 16.65 10.31
N ILE A 323 -7.99 15.84 9.31
CA ILE A 323 -8.85 15.70 8.13
C ILE A 323 -9.57 14.36 8.25
N ARG A 324 -10.91 14.37 8.17
CA ARG A 324 -11.70 13.15 8.09
C ARG A 324 -11.71 12.66 6.65
N LEU A 325 -11.42 11.38 6.48
CA LEU A 325 -11.48 10.65 5.21
C LEU A 325 -12.51 9.52 5.39
N ASP A 326 -13.50 9.47 4.51
CA ASP A 326 -14.50 8.41 4.54
C ASP A 326 -14.03 7.26 3.62
N HIS A 327 -13.86 6.07 4.19
CA HIS A 327 -13.52 4.85 3.47
C HIS A 327 -14.66 3.83 3.69
N GLY A 328 -15.63 3.81 2.79
CA GLY A 328 -16.84 2.99 2.97
C GLY A 328 -17.60 3.40 4.23
N ASP A 329 -17.88 2.45 5.11
CA ASP A 329 -18.62 2.69 6.36
C ASP A 329 -17.72 3.12 7.54
N GLN A 330 -16.39 3.25 7.34
CA GLN A 330 -15.45 3.61 8.40
C GLN A 330 -14.88 5.01 8.20
N ALA A 331 -14.92 5.83 9.25
CA ALA A 331 -14.25 7.12 9.29
C ALA A 331 -12.78 6.95 9.67
N ARG A 332 -11.89 7.54 8.88
CA ARG A 332 -10.46 7.60 9.13
C ARG A 332 -10.02 9.05 9.29
N TYR A 333 -9.02 9.29 10.12
CA TYR A 333 -8.52 10.62 10.40
C TYR A 333 -7.04 10.72 10.02
N ARG A 334 -6.69 11.79 9.32
CA ARG A 334 -5.32 12.05 8.88
C ARG A 334 -4.86 13.43 9.34
N MET A 335 -3.63 13.52 9.78
CA MET A 335 -3.00 14.77 10.16
C MET A 335 -2.15 15.28 8.98
N PRO A 336 -2.33 16.54 8.51
CA PRO A 336 -1.43 17.13 7.53
C PRO A 336 0.02 17.11 8.02
N GLU A 337 0.97 16.83 7.14
CA GLU A 337 2.36 16.59 7.51
C GLU A 337 3.01 17.71 8.35
N PRO A 338 2.84 19.02 8.04
CA PRO A 338 3.41 20.09 8.89
C PRO A 338 2.82 20.09 10.30
N ILE A 339 1.55 19.70 10.45
CA ILE A 339 0.84 19.61 11.73
C ILE A 339 1.30 18.37 12.49
N ARG A 340 1.56 17.25 11.79
CA ARG A 340 2.08 16.02 12.36
C ARG A 340 3.51 16.22 12.91
N GLN A 341 4.38 16.83 12.13
CA GLN A 341 5.75 17.17 12.55
C GLN A 341 5.74 18.05 13.81
N TYR A 342 4.87 19.05 13.82
CA TYR A 342 4.69 19.89 15.01
C TYR A 342 4.23 19.10 16.24
N GLY A 343 3.26 18.18 16.07
CA GLY A 343 2.80 17.30 17.15
C GLY A 343 3.92 16.42 17.70
N GLN A 344 4.78 15.88 16.84
CA GLN A 344 5.95 15.08 17.23
C GLN A 344 6.95 15.90 18.08
N GLU A 345 7.19 17.16 17.69
CA GLU A 345 8.07 18.04 18.48
C GLU A 345 7.50 18.37 19.87
N ARG A 346 6.19 18.24 20.07
CA ARG A 346 5.53 18.43 21.39
C ARG A 346 5.59 17.20 22.28
N LEU A 347 6.06 16.05 21.79
CA LEU A 347 6.37 14.87 22.60
C LEU A 347 7.74 15.04 23.28
N ILE A 348 7.82 15.98 24.21
CA ILE A 348 9.07 16.55 24.78
C ILE A 348 9.87 15.52 25.60
N LEU A 349 9.22 14.55 26.25
CA LEU A 349 9.88 13.62 27.14
C LEU A 349 10.15 12.29 26.43
N PRO A 350 11.42 11.88 26.24
CA PRO A 350 11.77 10.63 25.55
C PRO A 350 11.07 9.40 26.15
N CYS A 351 10.88 9.32 27.45
CA CYS A 351 10.18 8.23 28.13
C CYS A 351 8.67 8.18 27.76
N GLN A 352 8.02 9.33 27.61
CA GLN A 352 6.61 9.40 27.17
C GLN A 352 6.48 9.02 25.68
N GLN A 353 7.42 9.45 24.86
CA GLN A 353 7.48 9.07 23.45
C GLN A 353 7.69 7.56 23.30
N ALA A 354 8.64 6.97 24.02
CA ALA A 354 8.89 5.53 23.98
C ALA A 354 7.67 4.73 24.44
N ALA A 355 7.01 5.13 25.53
CA ALA A 355 5.79 4.49 26.01
C ALA A 355 4.62 4.61 25.02
N LEU A 356 4.52 5.71 24.29
CA LEU A 356 3.52 5.92 23.25
C LEU A 356 3.78 5.02 22.02
N LEU A 357 5.03 4.97 21.56
CA LEU A 357 5.45 4.10 20.46
C LEU A 357 5.28 2.61 20.82
N ALA A 358 5.51 2.24 22.08
CA ALA A 358 5.23 0.87 22.54
C ALA A 358 3.74 0.54 22.49
N ARG A 359 2.84 1.48 22.86
CA ARG A 359 1.39 1.28 22.72
C ARG A 359 0.97 1.20 21.23
N HIS A 360 1.56 2.02 20.38
CA HIS A 360 1.37 1.96 18.93
C HIS A 360 1.78 0.57 18.39
N ARG A 361 2.99 0.10 18.73
CA ARG A 361 3.48 -1.23 18.41
C ARG A 361 2.51 -2.33 18.89
N ASP A 362 2.05 -2.27 20.16
CA ASP A 362 1.15 -3.28 20.72
C ASP A 362 -0.20 -3.30 20.02
N HIS A 363 -0.75 -2.13 19.69
CA HIS A 363 -1.99 -2.04 18.91
C HIS A 363 -1.85 -2.74 17.55
N TYR A 364 -0.78 -2.45 16.81
CA TYR A 364 -0.58 -3.05 15.48
C TYR A 364 -0.15 -4.52 15.56
N ARG A 365 0.50 -4.94 16.64
CA ARG A 365 0.73 -6.36 16.94
C ARG A 365 -0.59 -7.12 17.08
N HIS A 366 -1.54 -6.61 17.85
CA HIS A 366 -2.86 -7.22 17.99
C HIS A 366 -3.64 -7.19 16.68
N LEU A 367 -3.58 -6.07 15.94
CA LEU A 367 -4.26 -5.95 14.65
C LEU A 367 -3.80 -7.03 13.65
N VAL A 368 -2.50 -7.29 13.51
CA VAL A 368 -2.01 -8.34 12.62
C VAL A 368 -2.38 -9.74 13.10
N GLN A 369 -2.45 -9.96 14.43
CA GLN A 369 -2.91 -11.23 15.00
C GLN A 369 -4.39 -11.47 14.68
N ASP A 370 -5.24 -10.47 14.87
CA ASP A 370 -6.68 -10.58 14.63
C ASP A 370 -6.97 -10.81 13.13
N ALA A 371 -6.32 -10.04 12.25
CA ALA A 371 -6.46 -10.23 10.80
C ALA A 371 -6.01 -11.63 10.34
N THR A 372 -5.01 -12.22 11.00
CA THR A 372 -4.55 -13.57 10.69
C THR A 372 -5.51 -14.64 11.21
N ARG A 373 -6.18 -14.44 12.37
CA ARG A 373 -7.21 -15.37 12.88
C ARG A 373 -8.45 -15.42 12.00
N GLU A 374 -8.75 -14.32 11.29
CA GLU A 374 -9.89 -14.22 10.37
C GLU A 374 -9.64 -14.93 9.02
N TRP A 375 -8.41 -15.43 8.79
CA TRP A 375 -8.05 -16.21 7.61
C TRP A 375 -8.89 -17.49 7.52
N LEU A 376 -9.35 -17.85 6.33
CA LEU A 376 -10.34 -18.90 6.03
C LEU A 376 -11.76 -18.62 6.57
N GLY A 377 -11.98 -17.52 7.26
CA GLY A 377 -13.27 -17.10 7.77
C GLY A 377 -14.03 -16.17 6.82
N PRO A 378 -15.26 -15.79 7.20
CA PRO A 378 -16.11 -14.89 6.41
C PRO A 378 -15.51 -13.48 6.23
N ASN A 379 -14.58 -13.08 7.09
CA ASN A 379 -13.94 -11.76 7.10
C ASN A 379 -12.53 -11.76 6.46
N GLU A 380 -12.13 -12.83 5.76
CA GLU A 380 -10.81 -12.95 5.11
C GLU A 380 -10.44 -11.71 4.29
N LEU A 381 -11.39 -11.18 3.50
CA LEU A 381 -11.17 -10.01 2.67
C LEU A 381 -11.03 -8.72 3.47
N GLU A 382 -11.84 -8.55 4.50
CA GLU A 382 -11.77 -7.38 5.38
C GLU A 382 -10.45 -7.37 6.16
N GLY A 383 -9.99 -8.52 6.66
CA GLY A 383 -8.68 -8.68 7.28
C GLY A 383 -7.54 -8.26 6.36
N LEU A 384 -7.55 -8.73 5.10
CA LEU A 384 -6.56 -8.31 4.09
C LEU A 384 -6.63 -6.83 3.75
N ALA A 385 -7.85 -6.28 3.58
CA ALA A 385 -8.04 -4.86 3.30
C ALA A 385 -7.56 -4.00 4.47
N ARG A 386 -7.79 -4.45 5.71
CA ARG A 386 -7.31 -3.81 6.93
C ARG A 386 -5.77 -3.80 7.01
N LEU A 387 -5.11 -4.93 6.73
CA LEU A 387 -3.65 -5.00 6.69
C LEU A 387 -3.06 -4.06 5.63
N ARG A 388 -3.66 -3.98 4.44
CA ARG A 388 -3.25 -3.03 3.39
C ARG A 388 -3.41 -1.58 3.83
N ARG A 389 -4.54 -1.26 4.42
CA ARG A 389 -4.86 0.11 4.90
C ARG A 389 -3.92 0.56 6.01
N GLU A 390 -3.54 -0.36 6.90
CA GLU A 390 -2.67 -0.08 8.04
C GLU A 390 -1.18 -0.34 7.77
N HIS A 391 -0.81 -0.65 6.53
CA HIS A 391 0.55 -1.06 6.17
C HIS A 391 1.62 -0.04 6.58
N ALA A 392 1.36 1.27 6.40
CA ALA A 392 2.28 2.33 6.84
C ALA A 392 2.49 2.33 8.36
N ASN A 393 1.44 2.12 9.14
CA ASN A 393 1.52 2.04 10.59
C ASN A 393 2.20 0.74 11.07
N ILE A 394 1.97 -0.38 10.37
CA ILE A 394 2.67 -1.66 10.63
C ILE A 394 4.17 -1.50 10.37
N ARG A 395 4.56 -0.82 9.28
CA ARG A 395 5.97 -0.47 8.98
C ARG A 395 6.58 0.38 10.11
N ALA A 396 5.87 1.41 10.57
CA ALA A 396 6.34 2.25 11.68
C ALA A 396 6.51 1.46 13.00
N ALA A 397 5.60 0.52 13.28
CA ALA A 397 5.73 -0.38 14.44
C ALA A 397 6.93 -1.33 14.31
N LEU A 398 7.17 -1.89 13.13
CA LEU A 398 8.35 -2.73 12.85
C LEU A 398 9.65 -1.94 12.99
N GLU A 399 9.69 -0.72 12.43
CA GLU A 399 10.86 0.15 12.55
C GLU A 399 11.18 0.49 14.01
N PHE A 400 10.17 0.83 14.80
CA PHE A 400 10.36 1.01 16.25
C PHE A 400 10.97 -0.22 16.89
N CYS A 401 10.49 -1.43 16.56
CA CYS A 401 11.02 -2.68 17.10
C CYS A 401 12.48 -2.93 16.71
N LEU A 402 12.89 -2.51 15.51
CA LEU A 402 14.25 -2.76 15.00
C LEU A 402 15.25 -1.69 15.47
N THR A 403 14.79 -0.50 15.84
CA THR A 403 15.65 0.62 16.27
C THR A 403 15.74 0.75 17.78
N THR A 404 14.80 0.14 18.52
CA THR A 404 14.75 0.25 19.98
C THR A 404 15.31 -1.01 20.63
N PRO A 405 16.34 -0.89 21.49
CA PRO A 405 16.90 -2.05 22.21
C PRO A 405 15.83 -2.78 23.04
N GLY A 406 15.80 -4.12 22.96
CA GLY A 406 14.85 -4.97 23.69
C GLY A 406 13.52 -5.23 22.97
N GLU A 407 13.23 -4.54 21.88
CA GLU A 407 11.94 -4.64 21.17
C GLU A 407 11.95 -5.64 19.99
N ALA A 408 13.11 -6.19 19.63
CA ALA A 408 13.27 -7.07 18.48
C ALA A 408 12.37 -8.32 18.50
N GLN A 409 12.03 -8.82 19.70
CA GLN A 409 11.11 -9.94 19.88
C GLN A 409 9.70 -9.60 19.39
N ALA A 410 9.18 -8.42 19.72
CA ALA A 410 7.90 -7.94 19.20
C ALA A 410 7.95 -7.73 17.67
N GLY A 411 9.11 -7.29 17.16
CA GLY A 411 9.36 -7.19 15.73
C GLY A 411 9.25 -8.53 14.99
N LEU A 412 9.78 -9.62 15.59
CA LEU A 412 9.62 -10.98 15.04
C LEU A 412 8.14 -11.37 14.97
N GLU A 413 7.37 -11.10 16.01
CA GLU A 413 5.94 -11.41 16.05
C GLU A 413 5.16 -10.64 14.99
N ILE A 414 5.36 -9.32 14.89
CA ILE A 414 4.66 -8.47 13.92
C ILE A 414 5.01 -8.87 12.49
N ALA A 415 6.28 -9.21 12.21
CA ALA A 415 6.72 -9.58 10.87
C ALA A 415 6.30 -11.00 10.48
N ALA A 416 6.25 -11.96 11.41
CA ALA A 416 5.90 -13.35 11.12
C ALA A 416 4.39 -13.61 11.06
N THR A 417 3.61 -12.94 11.93
CA THR A 417 2.17 -13.21 12.06
C THR A 417 1.41 -13.03 10.74
N PRO A 418 1.57 -11.93 9.97
CA PRO A 418 0.81 -11.74 8.74
C PRO A 418 1.44 -12.47 7.53
N TRP A 419 1.87 -13.72 7.70
CA TRP A 419 2.53 -14.48 6.65
C TRP A 419 1.69 -14.65 5.37
N THR A 420 0.36 -14.76 5.53
CA THR A 420 -0.58 -14.81 4.41
C THR A 420 -0.58 -13.51 3.62
N PHE A 421 -0.49 -12.37 4.31
CA PHE A 421 -0.42 -11.05 3.67
C PHE A 421 0.82 -10.94 2.77
N TRP A 422 2.02 -11.28 3.27
CA TRP A 422 3.24 -11.21 2.48
C TRP A 422 3.16 -12.04 1.18
N ILE A 423 2.56 -13.23 1.26
CA ILE A 423 2.48 -14.16 0.14
C ILE A 423 1.41 -13.73 -0.87
N LEU A 424 0.24 -13.34 -0.39
CA LEU A 424 -0.90 -13.09 -1.26
C LEU A 424 -0.90 -11.70 -1.89
N THR A 425 -0.19 -10.75 -1.28
CA THR A 425 -0.02 -9.40 -1.86
C THR A 425 1.21 -9.31 -2.77
N GLY A 426 2.07 -10.34 -2.79
CA GLY A 426 3.34 -10.30 -3.53
C GLY A 426 4.46 -9.53 -2.81
N SER A 427 4.23 -9.13 -1.54
CA SER A 427 5.20 -8.35 -0.75
C SER A 427 6.29 -9.23 -0.11
N HIS A 428 6.74 -10.29 -0.84
CA HIS A 428 7.70 -11.29 -0.33
C HIS A 428 9.02 -10.67 0.11
N ARG A 429 9.52 -9.67 -0.62
CA ARG A 429 10.80 -9.02 -0.32
C ARG A 429 10.75 -8.20 0.94
N GLU A 430 9.70 -7.42 1.08
CA GLU A 430 9.50 -6.60 2.26
C GLU A 430 9.36 -7.48 3.50
N GLY A 431 8.49 -8.49 3.46
CA GLY A 431 8.35 -9.45 4.55
C GLY A 431 9.68 -10.14 4.90
N ARG A 432 10.44 -10.62 3.90
CA ARG A 432 11.74 -11.23 4.10
C ARG A 432 12.77 -10.25 4.68
N ARG A 433 12.74 -8.99 4.26
CA ARG A 433 13.62 -7.95 4.80
C ARG A 433 13.38 -7.72 6.29
N TRP A 434 12.12 -7.48 6.68
CA TRP A 434 11.74 -7.29 8.07
C TRP A 434 12.13 -8.48 8.94
N LEU A 435 11.81 -9.70 8.49
CA LEU A 435 12.17 -10.95 9.18
C LEU A 435 13.68 -11.11 9.34
N ASN A 436 14.46 -10.88 8.27
CA ASN A 436 15.91 -11.01 8.32
C ASN A 436 16.56 -9.98 9.28
N GLN A 437 16.05 -8.76 9.34
CA GLN A 437 16.55 -7.74 10.26
C GLN A 437 16.21 -8.10 11.71
N ALA A 438 14.96 -8.49 11.99
CA ALA A 438 14.52 -8.89 13.31
C ALA A 438 15.26 -10.14 13.82
N LEU A 439 15.48 -11.16 12.96
CA LEU A 439 16.23 -12.37 13.27
C LEU A 439 17.71 -12.11 13.62
N LYS A 440 18.31 -11.08 13.01
CA LYS A 440 19.69 -10.67 13.35
C LYS A 440 19.78 -10.01 14.73
N LEU A 441 18.75 -9.23 15.10
CA LEU A 441 18.72 -8.50 16.37
C LEU A 441 18.28 -9.37 17.56
N SER A 442 17.36 -10.31 17.35
CA SER A 442 16.88 -11.22 18.38
C SER A 442 17.38 -12.63 18.13
N GLN A 443 18.45 -13.04 18.82
CA GLN A 443 19.04 -14.38 18.70
C GLN A 443 18.56 -15.34 19.80
N GLU A 444 17.80 -14.85 20.74
CA GLU A 444 17.27 -15.66 21.84
C GLU A 444 16.29 -16.72 21.34
N PRO A 445 16.38 -17.95 21.86
CA PRO A 445 15.45 -19.01 21.53
C PRO A 445 14.03 -18.69 21.98
N SER A 446 13.10 -18.53 21.03
CA SER A 446 11.69 -18.22 21.30
C SER A 446 10.78 -18.76 20.22
N SER A 447 9.48 -18.93 20.50
CA SER A 447 8.45 -19.28 19.52
C SER A 447 8.35 -18.24 18.40
N ALA A 448 8.49 -16.95 18.73
CA ALA A 448 8.49 -15.89 17.71
C ALA A 448 9.68 -16.04 16.75
N ARG A 449 10.88 -16.40 17.25
CA ARG A 449 12.02 -16.71 16.38
C ARG A 449 11.76 -17.93 15.49
N ALA A 450 11.19 -19.02 16.05
CA ALA A 450 10.85 -20.21 15.29
C ALA A 450 9.86 -19.88 14.16
N ASN A 451 8.84 -19.08 14.48
CA ASN A 451 7.84 -18.62 13.51
C ASN A 451 8.47 -17.71 12.43
N ALA A 452 9.30 -16.77 12.80
CA ALA A 452 10.00 -15.91 11.85
C ALA A 452 10.90 -16.69 10.89
N LEU A 453 11.54 -17.74 11.38
CA LEU A 453 12.39 -18.61 10.56
C LEU A 453 11.57 -19.41 9.52
N TRP A 454 10.44 -20.04 9.89
CA TRP A 454 9.68 -20.79 8.89
C TRP A 454 8.99 -19.83 7.87
N VAL A 455 8.50 -18.66 8.31
CA VAL A 455 7.94 -17.66 7.39
C VAL A 455 9.02 -17.15 6.44
N GLY A 456 10.18 -16.76 6.97
CA GLY A 456 11.33 -16.32 6.17
C GLY A 456 11.80 -17.40 5.21
N GLY A 457 11.82 -18.65 5.66
CA GLY A 457 12.12 -19.81 4.83
C GLY A 457 11.14 -19.99 3.68
N TRP A 458 9.85 -19.83 3.92
CA TRP A 458 8.86 -19.90 2.86
C TRP A 458 9.03 -18.74 1.86
N LEU A 459 9.17 -17.49 2.32
CA LEU A 459 9.43 -16.36 1.43
C LEU A 459 10.70 -16.54 0.60
N ALA A 460 11.76 -17.16 1.17
CA ALA A 460 12.97 -17.50 0.44
C ALA A 460 12.71 -18.52 -0.68
N LEU A 461 11.93 -19.58 -0.41
CA LEU A 461 11.54 -20.57 -1.42
C LEU A 461 10.74 -19.94 -2.57
N GLN A 462 9.81 -19.04 -2.26
CA GLN A 462 9.04 -18.33 -3.28
C GLN A 462 9.91 -17.44 -4.17
N GLN A 463 11.03 -16.97 -3.65
CA GLN A 463 12.06 -16.23 -4.39
C GLN A 463 13.14 -17.11 -5.05
N ALA A 464 12.89 -18.42 -5.15
CA ALA A 464 13.82 -19.41 -5.68
C ALA A 464 15.16 -19.56 -4.91
N ASP A 465 15.28 -18.95 -3.72
CA ASP A 465 16.42 -19.12 -2.81
C ASP A 465 16.24 -20.40 -1.96
N THR A 466 16.36 -21.54 -2.63
CA THR A 466 16.12 -22.87 -2.01
C THR A 466 17.12 -23.16 -0.90
N ALA A 467 18.35 -22.62 -0.98
CA ALA A 467 19.39 -22.85 0.03
C ALA A 467 19.02 -22.15 1.35
N ALA A 468 18.66 -20.87 1.31
CA ALA A 468 18.21 -20.13 2.48
C ALA A 468 16.91 -20.73 3.05
N GLY A 469 15.94 -21.03 2.18
CA GLY A 469 14.66 -21.62 2.59
C GLY A 469 14.83 -22.91 3.39
N ARG A 470 15.69 -23.84 2.90
CA ARG A 470 16.03 -25.06 3.60
C ARG A 470 16.72 -24.82 4.94
N SER A 471 17.74 -23.95 4.95
CA SER A 471 18.49 -23.64 6.18
C SER A 471 17.57 -23.08 7.26
N MET A 472 16.73 -22.10 6.91
CA MET A 472 15.79 -21.49 7.85
C MET A 472 14.73 -22.47 8.35
N ALA A 473 14.21 -23.34 7.48
CA ALA A 473 13.27 -24.40 7.88
C ALA A 473 13.91 -25.40 8.86
N GLN A 474 15.16 -25.80 8.64
CA GLN A 474 15.90 -26.69 9.55
C GLN A 474 16.17 -26.03 10.91
N GLU A 475 16.58 -24.75 10.94
CA GLU A 475 16.79 -24.01 12.18
C GLU A 475 15.46 -23.84 12.94
N SER A 476 14.38 -23.47 12.25
CA SER A 476 13.03 -23.39 12.83
C SER A 476 12.61 -24.71 13.46
N ARG A 477 12.77 -25.83 12.74
CA ARG A 477 12.41 -27.15 13.22
C ARG A 477 13.18 -27.55 14.48
N ALA A 478 14.50 -27.38 14.48
CA ALA A 478 15.34 -27.67 15.65
C ALA A 478 14.97 -26.82 16.86
N LEU A 479 14.66 -25.54 16.62
CA LEU A 479 14.22 -24.63 17.67
C LEU A 479 12.84 -24.99 18.23
N ALA A 480 11.88 -25.27 17.35
CA ALA A 480 10.52 -25.68 17.72
C ALA A 480 10.52 -26.98 18.55
N GLN A 481 11.33 -27.96 18.18
CA GLN A 481 11.53 -29.21 18.96
C GLN A 481 12.06 -28.90 20.36
N ARG A 482 13.07 -28.01 20.47
CA ARG A 482 13.65 -27.63 21.77
C ARG A 482 12.63 -26.93 22.66
N LEU A 483 11.79 -26.08 22.08
CA LEU A 483 10.77 -25.29 22.79
C LEU A 483 9.47 -26.07 23.01
N ARG A 484 9.31 -27.25 22.40
CA ARG A 484 8.06 -28.02 22.35
C ARG A 484 6.91 -27.19 21.74
N ASP A 485 7.23 -26.39 20.72
CA ASP A 485 6.26 -25.58 19.98
C ASP A 485 5.74 -26.39 18.78
N GLU A 486 4.63 -27.08 18.99
CA GLU A 486 4.04 -27.98 18.00
C GLU A 486 3.57 -27.23 16.75
N SER A 487 3.09 -25.99 16.90
CA SER A 487 2.67 -25.16 15.76
C SER A 487 3.85 -24.77 14.87
N ALA A 488 4.92 -24.23 15.45
CA ALA A 488 6.13 -23.91 14.69
C ALA A 488 6.77 -25.18 14.08
N LEU A 489 6.70 -26.32 14.77
CA LEU A 489 7.20 -27.61 14.28
C LEU A 489 6.44 -28.08 13.03
N ALA A 490 5.11 -28.02 13.07
CA ALA A 490 4.26 -28.38 11.94
C ALA A 490 4.57 -27.51 10.71
N HIS A 491 4.62 -26.20 10.88
CA HIS A 491 4.98 -25.27 9.80
C HIS A 491 6.41 -25.49 9.28
N ALA A 492 7.40 -25.68 10.15
CA ALA A 492 8.79 -25.93 9.73
C ALA A 492 8.92 -27.25 8.96
N THR A 493 8.15 -28.29 9.34
CA THR A 493 8.08 -29.56 8.62
C THR A 493 7.46 -29.36 7.22
N ARG A 494 6.37 -28.60 7.13
CA ARG A 494 5.74 -28.22 5.86
C ARG A 494 6.71 -27.49 4.93
N ILE A 495 7.45 -26.49 5.44
CA ILE A 495 8.44 -25.76 4.63
C ILE A 495 9.61 -26.65 4.19
N SER A 496 10.01 -27.63 5.04
CA SER A 496 11.00 -28.65 4.65
C SER A 496 10.48 -29.52 3.50
N GLY A 497 9.19 -29.86 3.50
CA GLY A 497 8.52 -30.55 2.39
C GLY A 497 8.54 -29.72 1.10
N MET A 498 8.22 -28.43 1.18
CA MET A 498 8.29 -27.53 0.02
C MET A 498 9.74 -27.36 -0.49
N ALA A 499 10.72 -27.28 0.40
CA ALA A 499 12.12 -27.25 -0.01
C ALA A 499 12.53 -28.52 -0.77
N ALA A 500 12.06 -29.69 -0.33
CA ALA A 500 12.27 -30.96 -1.04
C ALA A 500 11.55 -30.95 -2.41
N PHE A 501 10.34 -30.42 -2.50
CA PHE A 501 9.61 -30.26 -3.76
C PHE A 501 10.39 -29.43 -4.78
N TYR A 502 10.88 -28.25 -4.40
CA TYR A 502 11.68 -27.40 -5.29
C TYR A 502 13.04 -28.03 -5.67
N GLN A 503 13.55 -29.00 -4.88
CA GLN A 503 14.73 -29.79 -5.21
C GLN A 503 14.42 -31.02 -6.06
N ASN A 504 13.17 -31.27 -6.44
CA ASN A 504 12.70 -32.44 -7.17
C ASN A 504 12.80 -33.75 -6.40
N HIS A 505 12.83 -33.70 -5.07
CA HIS A 505 12.75 -34.87 -4.19
C HIS A 505 11.30 -35.16 -3.83
N LEU A 506 10.48 -35.52 -4.84
CA LEU A 506 9.02 -35.51 -4.77
C LEU A 506 8.47 -36.44 -3.68
N LEU A 507 8.95 -37.68 -3.59
CA LEU A 507 8.50 -38.63 -2.57
C LEU A 507 8.73 -38.08 -1.15
N ARG A 508 9.92 -37.53 -0.90
CA ARG A 508 10.26 -36.92 0.39
C ARG A 508 9.38 -35.68 0.67
N ALA A 509 9.07 -34.90 -0.39
CA ALA A 509 8.19 -33.77 -0.26
C ALA A 509 6.79 -34.17 0.20
N VAL A 510 6.19 -35.18 -0.44
CA VAL A 510 4.86 -35.68 -0.07
C VAL A 510 4.87 -36.22 1.37
N THR A 511 5.84 -37.09 1.75
CA THR A 511 5.93 -37.60 3.13
C THR A 511 6.02 -36.47 4.18
N LEU A 512 6.87 -35.45 3.95
CA LEU A 512 6.99 -34.32 4.90
C LEU A 512 5.73 -33.46 4.95
N LEU A 513 5.01 -33.31 3.84
CA LEU A 513 3.76 -32.57 3.80
C LEU A 513 2.62 -33.35 4.49
N GLU A 514 2.57 -34.68 4.36
CA GLU A 514 1.63 -35.54 5.09
C GLU A 514 1.89 -35.49 6.59
N ASP A 515 3.16 -35.58 7.01
CA ASP A 515 3.54 -35.42 8.42
C ASP A 515 3.08 -34.03 8.96
N ALA A 516 3.31 -32.97 8.19
CA ALA A 516 2.87 -31.64 8.57
C ALA A 516 1.34 -31.52 8.65
N LEU A 517 0.61 -32.11 7.70
CA LEU A 517 -0.85 -32.18 7.70
C LEU A 517 -1.38 -32.83 8.96
N ALA A 518 -0.82 -34.01 9.32
CA ALA A 518 -1.19 -34.73 10.52
C ALA A 518 -0.95 -33.91 11.80
N HIS A 519 0.17 -33.16 11.87
CA HIS A 519 0.47 -32.29 13.00
C HIS A 519 -0.51 -31.11 13.07
N HIS A 520 -0.83 -30.46 11.93
CA HIS A 520 -1.80 -29.36 11.90
C HIS A 520 -3.20 -29.80 12.32
N HIS A 521 -3.63 -31.03 11.93
CA HIS A 521 -4.87 -31.62 12.42
C HIS A 521 -4.84 -31.86 13.94
N ALA A 522 -3.75 -32.39 14.46
CA ALA A 522 -3.61 -32.72 15.88
C ALA A 522 -3.67 -31.47 16.79
N ILE A 523 -3.15 -30.34 16.31
CA ILE A 523 -3.18 -29.07 17.07
C ILE A 523 -4.40 -28.20 16.78
N GLY A 524 -5.29 -28.62 15.87
CA GLY A 524 -6.49 -27.86 15.49
C GLY A 524 -6.18 -26.55 14.76
N ASP A 525 -5.19 -26.53 13.87
CA ASP A 525 -4.81 -25.38 13.04
C ASP A 525 -5.43 -25.47 11.64
N PRO A 526 -6.61 -24.90 11.38
CA PRO A 526 -7.27 -25.00 10.09
C PRO A 526 -6.52 -24.31 8.94
N ALA A 527 -5.77 -23.23 9.24
CA ALA A 527 -4.96 -22.54 8.24
C ALA A 527 -3.76 -23.39 7.80
N GLY A 528 -3.11 -24.04 8.75
CA GLY A 528 -2.05 -25.01 8.50
C GLY A 528 -2.54 -26.23 7.73
N VAL A 529 -3.70 -26.80 8.07
CA VAL A 529 -4.34 -27.88 7.33
C VAL A 529 -4.61 -27.47 5.89
N TRP A 530 -5.27 -26.33 5.68
CA TRP A 530 -5.61 -25.85 4.34
C TRP A 530 -4.37 -25.69 3.44
N ILE A 531 -3.31 -25.06 3.95
CA ILE A 531 -2.11 -24.83 3.14
C ILE A 531 -1.31 -26.12 2.90
N ALA A 532 -1.31 -27.06 3.85
CA ALA A 532 -0.69 -28.36 3.66
C ALA A 532 -1.42 -29.16 2.59
N LEU A 533 -2.75 -29.20 2.60
CA LEU A 533 -3.58 -29.84 1.58
C LEU A 533 -3.37 -29.22 0.19
N LEU A 534 -3.32 -27.89 0.10
CA LEU A 534 -3.03 -27.21 -1.16
C LEU A 534 -1.68 -27.65 -1.75
N GLN A 535 -0.66 -27.74 -0.91
CA GLN A 535 0.70 -28.13 -1.32
C GLN A 535 0.78 -29.61 -1.62
N LEU A 536 0.09 -30.48 -0.86
CA LEU A 536 -0.04 -31.90 -1.13
C LEU A 536 -0.72 -32.17 -2.46
N THR A 537 -1.82 -31.47 -2.76
CA THR A 537 -2.50 -31.59 -4.05
C THR A 537 -1.51 -31.42 -5.21
N VAL A 538 -0.69 -30.38 -5.16
CA VAL A 538 0.29 -30.10 -6.22
C VAL A 538 1.45 -31.13 -6.20
N ALA A 539 2.01 -31.44 -5.03
CA ALA A 539 3.16 -32.33 -4.91
C ALA A 539 2.82 -33.76 -5.31
N THR A 540 1.66 -34.27 -4.90
CA THR A 540 1.19 -35.63 -5.22
C THR A 540 0.85 -35.75 -6.72
N ALA A 541 0.22 -34.70 -7.28
CA ALA A 541 -0.04 -34.65 -8.71
C ALA A 541 1.25 -34.69 -9.55
N VAL A 542 2.30 -33.96 -9.16
CA VAL A 542 3.61 -33.98 -9.82
C VAL A 542 4.38 -35.25 -9.59
N LEU A 543 4.17 -35.89 -8.44
CA LEU A 543 4.74 -37.23 -8.14
C LEU A 543 4.21 -38.33 -9.08
N GLY A 544 3.03 -38.11 -9.69
CA GLY A 544 2.40 -39.03 -10.63
C GLY A 544 1.24 -39.86 -10.02
N ASP A 545 0.67 -39.38 -8.91
CA ASP A 545 -0.57 -39.86 -8.31
C ASP A 545 -1.69 -38.82 -8.40
N PRO A 546 -2.33 -38.66 -9.57
CA PRO A 546 -3.38 -37.65 -9.76
C PRO A 546 -4.68 -37.97 -8.99
N GLU A 547 -4.97 -39.21 -8.67
CA GLU A 547 -6.15 -39.60 -7.89
C GLU A 547 -6.01 -39.23 -6.41
N GLY A 548 -4.83 -39.48 -5.81
CA GLY A 548 -4.50 -38.98 -4.47
C GLY A 548 -4.51 -37.48 -4.40
N ALA A 549 -4.01 -36.78 -5.44
CA ALA A 549 -4.04 -35.33 -5.54
C ALA A 549 -5.47 -34.79 -5.57
N VAL A 550 -6.40 -35.43 -6.27
CA VAL A 550 -7.82 -35.07 -6.28
C VAL A 550 -8.41 -35.15 -4.89
N THR A 551 -8.13 -36.21 -4.14
CA THR A 551 -8.61 -36.37 -2.76
C THR A 551 -8.17 -35.20 -1.87
N PHE A 552 -6.88 -34.88 -1.88
CA PHE A 552 -6.38 -33.70 -1.12
C PHE A 552 -6.98 -32.37 -1.61
N GLY A 553 -7.17 -32.22 -2.91
CA GLY A 553 -7.78 -31.02 -3.49
C GLY A 553 -9.26 -30.83 -3.13
N GLU A 554 -10.02 -31.90 -3.07
CA GLU A 554 -11.44 -31.88 -2.65
C GLU A 554 -11.56 -31.56 -1.16
N GLU A 555 -10.70 -32.11 -0.31
CA GLU A 555 -10.62 -31.77 1.12
C GLU A 555 -10.21 -30.29 1.32
N CYS A 556 -9.21 -29.81 0.58
CA CYS A 556 -8.78 -28.41 0.61
C CYS A 556 -9.91 -27.47 0.22
N LEU A 557 -10.69 -27.81 -0.81
CA LEU A 557 -11.84 -27.01 -1.26
C LEU A 557 -12.98 -27.03 -0.23
N ALA A 558 -13.22 -28.15 0.43
CA ALA A 558 -14.24 -28.27 1.47
C ALA A 558 -13.96 -27.35 2.68
N LEU A 559 -12.69 -27.15 3.05
CA LEU A 559 -12.30 -26.21 4.11
C LEU A 559 -12.46 -24.74 3.70
N SER A 560 -12.48 -24.46 2.41
CA SER A 560 -12.67 -23.12 1.87
C SER A 560 -14.15 -22.85 1.68
N GLU A 561 -14.86 -22.52 2.75
CA GLU A 561 -16.32 -22.27 2.71
C GLU A 561 -16.71 -21.15 1.71
N THR A 562 -18.00 -21.03 1.43
CA THR A 562 -18.59 -20.16 0.41
C THR A 562 -18.29 -18.65 0.59
N ARG A 563 -17.70 -18.26 1.72
CA ARG A 563 -17.36 -16.86 2.06
C ARG A 563 -15.86 -16.56 2.08
N ALA A 564 -14.99 -17.57 1.99
CA ALA A 564 -13.55 -17.41 1.92
C ALA A 564 -13.12 -17.32 0.45
N HIS A 565 -12.98 -16.10 -0.09
CA HIS A 565 -12.82 -15.91 -1.54
C HIS A 565 -11.41 -16.22 -2.04
N LEU A 566 -10.36 -15.82 -1.33
CA LEU A 566 -8.99 -15.95 -1.82
C LEU A 566 -8.47 -17.38 -1.63
N SER A 567 -8.63 -17.94 -0.45
CA SER A 567 -8.28 -19.33 -0.15
C SER A 567 -9.07 -20.30 -1.06
N ARG A 568 -10.36 -20.04 -1.31
CA ARG A 568 -11.18 -20.81 -2.24
C ARG A 568 -10.64 -20.74 -3.68
N SER A 569 -10.21 -19.57 -4.15
CA SER A 569 -9.61 -19.41 -5.48
C SER A 569 -8.41 -20.33 -5.68
N TRP A 570 -7.53 -20.46 -4.67
CA TRP A 570 -6.38 -21.32 -4.70
C TRP A 570 -6.73 -22.83 -4.60
N ALA A 571 -7.70 -23.19 -3.77
CA ALA A 571 -8.18 -24.56 -3.67
C ALA A 571 -8.81 -25.02 -5.00
N LEU A 572 -9.62 -24.17 -5.64
CA LEU A 572 -10.22 -24.44 -6.96
C LEU A 572 -9.15 -24.63 -8.03
N TRP A 573 -8.11 -23.80 -8.03
CA TRP A 573 -6.99 -23.94 -8.95
C TRP A 573 -6.24 -25.25 -8.76
N SER A 574 -5.87 -25.60 -7.52
CA SER A 574 -5.11 -26.83 -7.25
C SER A 574 -5.90 -28.10 -7.60
N LEU A 575 -7.20 -28.13 -7.27
CA LEU A 575 -8.08 -29.20 -7.67
C LEU A 575 -8.27 -29.26 -9.20
N GLY A 576 -8.39 -28.09 -9.86
CA GLY A 576 -8.43 -28.01 -11.33
C GLY A 576 -7.17 -28.56 -11.98
N PHE A 577 -6.00 -28.32 -11.39
CA PHE A 577 -4.73 -28.90 -11.82
C PHE A 577 -4.71 -30.43 -11.66
N ALA A 578 -5.16 -30.95 -10.52
CA ALA A 578 -5.27 -32.42 -10.31
C ALA A 578 -6.26 -33.05 -11.30
N LYS A 579 -7.44 -32.46 -11.50
CA LYS A 579 -8.45 -32.95 -12.48
C LYS A 579 -7.93 -32.91 -13.92
N TRP A 580 -7.08 -31.95 -14.28
CA TRP A 580 -6.39 -31.94 -15.59
C TRP A 580 -5.55 -33.21 -15.78
N LEU A 581 -4.81 -33.63 -14.78
CA LEU A 581 -3.93 -34.82 -14.86
C LEU A 581 -4.70 -36.14 -14.86
N THR A 582 -5.93 -36.17 -14.29
CA THR A 582 -6.83 -37.36 -14.44
C THR A 582 -7.55 -37.38 -15.81
N GLY A 583 -7.43 -36.32 -16.61
CA GLY A 583 -8.11 -36.20 -17.91
C GLY A 583 -9.55 -35.69 -17.85
N ASP A 584 -10.07 -35.29 -16.70
CA ASP A 584 -11.41 -34.72 -16.54
C ASP A 584 -11.43 -33.23 -16.97
N ARG A 585 -11.47 -32.99 -18.29
CA ARG A 585 -11.42 -31.67 -18.88
C ARG A 585 -12.61 -30.78 -18.52
N GLN A 586 -13.78 -31.39 -18.32
CA GLN A 586 -15.00 -30.65 -18.01
C GLN A 586 -14.91 -30.05 -16.60
N GLN A 587 -14.53 -30.84 -15.61
CA GLN A 587 -14.31 -30.34 -14.25
C GLN A 587 -13.14 -29.36 -14.17
N THR A 588 -12.05 -29.65 -14.87
CA THR A 588 -10.90 -28.73 -14.99
C THR A 588 -11.34 -27.35 -15.47
N SER A 589 -12.07 -27.26 -16.57
CA SER A 589 -12.56 -25.98 -17.12
C SER A 589 -13.48 -25.26 -16.14
N ARG A 590 -14.38 -25.98 -15.47
CA ARG A 590 -15.32 -25.41 -14.52
C ARG A 590 -14.61 -24.79 -13.32
N LEU A 591 -13.72 -25.57 -12.70
CA LEU A 591 -12.99 -25.18 -11.49
C LEU A 591 -12.05 -24.00 -11.76
N THR A 592 -11.30 -24.06 -12.85
CA THR A 592 -10.35 -23.00 -13.21
C THR A 592 -11.03 -21.67 -13.61
N ARG A 593 -12.20 -21.73 -14.28
CA ARG A 593 -12.99 -20.51 -14.55
C ARG A 593 -13.52 -19.89 -13.25
N GLU A 594 -13.99 -20.70 -12.30
CA GLU A 594 -14.43 -20.22 -10.99
C GLU A 594 -13.25 -19.59 -10.22
N ALA A 595 -12.06 -20.21 -10.26
CA ALA A 595 -10.83 -19.67 -9.67
C ALA A 595 -10.47 -18.29 -10.25
N ILE A 596 -10.59 -18.13 -11.60
CA ILE A 596 -10.34 -16.84 -12.27
C ILE A 596 -11.34 -15.78 -11.82
N ARG A 597 -12.65 -16.10 -11.71
CA ARG A 597 -13.67 -15.13 -11.26
C ARG A 597 -13.35 -14.59 -9.86
N LEU A 598 -13.05 -15.49 -8.93
CA LEU A 598 -12.67 -15.11 -7.57
C LEU A 598 -11.35 -14.36 -7.54
N GLY A 599 -10.33 -14.85 -8.24
CA GLY A 599 -9.03 -14.20 -8.34
C GLY A 599 -9.10 -12.78 -8.93
N HIS A 600 -9.98 -12.55 -9.90
CA HIS A 600 -10.20 -11.24 -10.50
C HIS A 600 -10.77 -10.21 -9.52
N GLN A 601 -11.79 -10.60 -8.76
CA GLN A 601 -12.37 -9.74 -7.72
C GLN A 601 -11.34 -9.28 -6.69
N LEU A 602 -10.30 -10.08 -6.47
CA LEU A 602 -9.26 -9.89 -5.47
C LEU A 602 -7.97 -9.26 -6.02
N GLY A 603 -7.87 -9.10 -7.34
CA GLY A 603 -6.65 -8.67 -8.00
C GLY A 603 -5.50 -9.70 -7.93
N ASN A 604 -5.81 -10.99 -7.70
CA ASN A 604 -4.82 -12.07 -7.65
C ASN A 604 -4.34 -12.43 -9.06
N GLN A 605 -3.41 -11.65 -9.60
CA GLN A 605 -2.88 -11.85 -10.96
C GLN A 605 -2.17 -13.20 -11.10
N TRP A 606 -1.46 -13.62 -10.05
CA TRP A 606 -0.71 -14.87 -10.03
C TRP A 606 -1.62 -16.09 -10.15
N GLY A 607 -2.69 -16.15 -9.37
CA GLY A 607 -3.70 -17.22 -9.46
C GLY A 607 -4.43 -17.24 -10.80
N ILE A 608 -4.66 -16.06 -11.39
CA ILE A 608 -5.27 -15.92 -12.72
C ILE A 608 -4.33 -16.50 -13.79
N ALA A 609 -3.03 -16.17 -13.77
CA ALA A 609 -2.05 -16.69 -14.72
C ALA A 609 -1.95 -18.21 -14.67
N HIS A 610 -1.88 -18.82 -13.46
CA HIS A 610 -1.92 -20.25 -13.27
C HIS A 610 -3.18 -20.90 -13.86
N SER A 611 -4.33 -20.27 -13.69
CA SER A 611 -5.59 -20.78 -14.18
C SER A 611 -5.72 -20.66 -15.71
N LEU A 612 -5.20 -19.57 -16.31
CA LEU A 612 -5.16 -19.38 -17.75
C LEU A 612 -4.27 -20.41 -18.45
N GLU A 613 -3.13 -20.81 -17.82
CA GLU A 613 -2.29 -21.92 -18.30
C GLU A 613 -3.10 -23.21 -18.43
N ILE A 614 -3.84 -23.59 -17.39
CA ILE A 614 -4.64 -24.81 -17.40
C ILE A 614 -5.75 -24.75 -18.44
N LEU A 615 -6.41 -23.61 -18.61
CA LEU A 615 -7.43 -23.43 -19.63
C LEU A 615 -6.83 -23.48 -21.05
N ALA A 616 -5.63 -22.97 -21.26
CA ALA A 616 -4.91 -23.10 -22.53
C ALA A 616 -4.62 -24.56 -22.88
N TRP A 617 -4.20 -25.38 -21.87
CA TRP A 617 -3.97 -26.81 -22.08
C TRP A 617 -5.26 -27.54 -22.43
N THR A 618 -6.36 -27.20 -21.75
CA THR A 618 -7.67 -27.80 -22.01
C THR A 618 -8.14 -27.45 -23.43
N ALA A 619 -8.03 -26.18 -23.85
CA ALA A 619 -8.38 -25.74 -25.19
C ALA A 619 -7.56 -26.49 -26.28
N ALA A 620 -6.26 -26.61 -26.09
CA ALA A 620 -5.41 -27.36 -27.00
C ALA A 620 -5.79 -28.85 -27.06
N ALA A 621 -6.17 -29.46 -25.92
CA ALA A 621 -6.63 -30.84 -25.86
C ALA A 621 -7.96 -31.06 -26.58
N ASP A 622 -8.83 -30.05 -26.58
CA ASP A 622 -10.12 -30.05 -27.29
C ASP A 622 -9.99 -29.65 -28.78
N GLY A 623 -8.77 -29.33 -29.24
CA GLY A 623 -8.47 -28.98 -30.63
C GLY A 623 -8.56 -27.50 -30.98
N ASP A 624 -8.96 -26.64 -30.02
CA ASP A 624 -8.98 -25.16 -30.22
C ASP A 624 -7.58 -24.57 -29.96
N ASN A 625 -6.69 -24.81 -30.91
CA ASN A 625 -5.29 -24.42 -30.82
C ASN A 625 -5.07 -22.90 -30.93
N GLU A 626 -5.99 -22.17 -31.61
CA GLU A 626 -5.91 -20.71 -31.68
C GLU A 626 -6.23 -20.07 -30.31
N HIS A 627 -7.30 -20.54 -29.68
CA HIS A 627 -7.65 -20.11 -28.34
C HIS A 627 -6.56 -20.44 -27.32
N ALA A 628 -6.00 -21.64 -27.39
CA ALA A 628 -4.87 -22.05 -26.57
C ALA A 628 -3.65 -21.14 -26.70
N ALA A 629 -3.24 -20.83 -27.93
CA ALA A 629 -2.10 -19.93 -28.20
C ALA A 629 -2.35 -18.52 -27.66
N ARG A 630 -3.58 -18.00 -27.78
CA ARG A 630 -3.97 -16.69 -27.26
C ARG A 630 -3.96 -16.64 -25.75
N LEU A 631 -4.46 -17.69 -25.08
CA LEU A 631 -4.44 -17.81 -23.61
C LEU A 631 -3.01 -17.94 -23.07
N LEU A 632 -2.14 -18.70 -23.75
CA LEU A 632 -0.72 -18.77 -23.37
C LEU A 632 -0.04 -17.40 -23.49
N GLY A 633 -0.35 -16.61 -24.53
CA GLY A 633 0.14 -15.24 -24.66
C GLY A 633 -0.34 -14.33 -23.53
N ALA A 634 -1.62 -14.42 -23.16
CA ALA A 634 -2.17 -13.66 -22.04
C ALA A 634 -1.55 -14.07 -20.68
N ALA A 635 -1.40 -15.36 -20.43
CA ALA A 635 -0.73 -15.88 -19.24
C ALA A 635 0.73 -15.42 -19.18
N HIS A 636 1.46 -15.49 -20.31
CA HIS A 636 2.84 -15.03 -20.42
C HIS A 636 2.98 -13.55 -20.04
N LYS A 637 2.09 -12.69 -20.53
CA LYS A 637 2.10 -11.26 -20.18
C LYS A 637 1.88 -11.02 -18.69
N ILE A 638 1.00 -11.79 -18.06
CA ILE A 638 0.79 -11.71 -16.62
C ILE A 638 2.05 -12.22 -15.87
N TRP A 639 2.66 -13.34 -16.30
CA TRP A 639 3.90 -13.85 -15.73
C TRP A 639 5.05 -12.85 -15.78
N GLU A 640 5.19 -12.14 -16.91
CA GLU A 640 6.14 -11.03 -17.03
C GLU A 640 5.86 -9.91 -16.02
N SER A 641 4.57 -9.54 -15.87
CA SER A 641 4.17 -8.45 -14.98
C SER A 641 4.36 -8.76 -13.50
N VAL A 642 4.29 -10.05 -13.12
CA VAL A 642 4.53 -10.51 -11.74
C VAL A 642 5.98 -11.01 -11.53
N GLY A 643 6.84 -10.81 -12.52
CA GLY A 643 8.27 -11.12 -12.43
C GLY A 643 8.62 -12.61 -12.35
N THR A 644 7.67 -13.53 -12.65
CA THR A 644 7.88 -14.98 -12.55
C THR A 644 8.08 -15.59 -13.93
N PRO A 645 9.31 -16.01 -14.31
CA PRO A 645 9.49 -16.74 -15.55
C PRO A 645 8.75 -18.09 -15.49
N THR A 646 7.97 -18.44 -16.51
CA THR A 646 7.27 -19.73 -16.60
C THR A 646 8.21 -20.94 -16.44
N ALA A 647 9.46 -20.80 -16.83
CA ALA A 647 10.50 -21.82 -16.63
C ALA A 647 10.79 -22.16 -15.15
N THR A 648 10.45 -21.30 -14.20
CA THR A 648 10.60 -21.54 -12.76
C THR A 648 9.45 -22.35 -12.18
N LEU A 649 8.32 -22.41 -12.87
CA LEU A 649 7.12 -23.13 -12.46
C LEU A 649 7.18 -24.59 -12.89
N ARG A 650 8.07 -25.37 -12.27
CA ARG A 650 8.37 -26.77 -12.67
C ARG A 650 7.14 -27.65 -12.75
N HIS A 651 6.14 -27.44 -11.91
CA HIS A 651 4.90 -28.22 -11.90
C HIS A 651 4.02 -27.95 -13.14
N LEU A 652 4.12 -26.80 -13.78
CA LEU A 652 3.39 -26.46 -14.98
C LEU A 652 4.16 -26.81 -16.28
N ALA A 653 5.48 -26.88 -16.20
CA ALA A 653 6.36 -26.97 -17.36
C ALA A 653 6.05 -28.14 -18.33
N PRO A 654 5.75 -29.38 -17.86
CA PRO A 654 5.44 -30.49 -18.79
C PRO A 654 4.16 -30.22 -19.61
N SER A 655 3.07 -29.85 -18.96
CA SER A 655 1.78 -29.56 -19.62
C SER A 655 1.86 -28.34 -20.52
N HIS A 656 2.58 -27.30 -20.11
CA HIS A 656 2.87 -26.13 -20.91
C HIS A 656 3.62 -26.49 -22.20
N ALA A 657 4.72 -27.22 -22.10
CA ALA A 657 5.52 -27.64 -23.24
C ALA A 657 4.71 -28.51 -24.22
N GLN A 658 3.87 -29.41 -23.70
CA GLN A 658 2.98 -30.24 -24.51
C GLN A 658 1.93 -29.40 -25.24
N CYS A 659 1.32 -28.42 -24.58
CA CYS A 659 0.37 -27.48 -25.14
C CYS A 659 1.00 -26.66 -26.28
N VAL A 660 2.17 -26.06 -26.06
CA VAL A 660 2.92 -25.28 -27.05
C VAL A 660 3.26 -26.15 -28.26
N LYS A 661 3.76 -27.39 -28.04
CA LYS A 661 4.09 -28.34 -29.12
C LYS A 661 2.84 -28.64 -29.98
N ARG A 662 1.72 -28.95 -29.33
CA ARG A 662 0.45 -29.29 -30.02
C ARG A 662 -0.09 -28.12 -30.82
N ALA A 663 -0.12 -26.94 -30.21
CA ALA A 663 -0.62 -25.73 -30.87
C ALA A 663 0.26 -25.34 -32.08
N ARG A 664 1.59 -25.45 -31.96
CA ARG A 664 2.52 -25.22 -33.09
C ARG A 664 2.36 -26.25 -34.21
N GLN A 665 2.15 -27.49 -33.88
CA GLN A 665 1.90 -28.54 -34.90
C GLN A 665 0.61 -28.31 -35.68
N ALA A 666 -0.44 -27.83 -35.01
CA ALA A 666 -1.73 -27.58 -35.62
C ALA A 666 -1.79 -26.27 -36.44
N LEU A 667 -1.16 -25.20 -35.96
CA LEU A 667 -1.26 -23.87 -36.57
C LEU A 667 -0.08 -23.52 -37.49
N GLY A 668 1.05 -24.21 -37.36
CA GLY A 668 2.33 -23.75 -37.90
C GLY A 668 2.99 -22.66 -37.03
N ASN A 669 4.31 -22.49 -37.18
CA ASN A 669 5.07 -21.58 -36.35
C ASN A 669 4.62 -20.11 -36.45
N ASP A 670 4.37 -19.64 -37.68
CA ASP A 670 4.02 -18.23 -37.94
C ASP A 670 2.66 -17.85 -37.36
N LYS A 671 1.64 -18.70 -37.61
CA LYS A 671 0.29 -18.46 -37.08
C LYS A 671 0.27 -18.59 -35.54
N PHE A 672 0.99 -19.57 -35.00
CA PHE A 672 1.14 -19.70 -33.54
C PHE A 672 1.75 -18.42 -32.95
N ALA A 673 2.87 -17.94 -33.50
CA ALA A 673 3.56 -16.74 -33.01
C ALA A 673 2.67 -15.49 -33.10
N ALA A 674 1.94 -15.31 -34.23
CA ALA A 674 1.01 -14.20 -34.37
C ALA A 674 -0.15 -14.24 -33.36
N THR A 675 -0.74 -15.43 -33.13
CA THR A 675 -1.84 -15.61 -32.19
C THR A 675 -1.39 -15.47 -30.73
N PHE A 676 -0.21 -16.00 -30.39
CA PHE A 676 0.42 -15.82 -29.10
C PHE A 676 0.67 -14.33 -28.82
N HIS A 677 1.23 -13.62 -29.80
CA HIS A 677 1.46 -12.19 -29.71
C HIS A 677 0.15 -11.39 -29.53
N GLN A 678 -0.93 -11.77 -30.21
CA GLN A 678 -2.25 -11.18 -29.94
C GLN A 678 -2.64 -11.35 -28.45
N GLY A 679 -2.38 -12.53 -27.89
CA GLY A 679 -2.62 -12.80 -26.47
C GLY A 679 -1.83 -11.89 -25.54
N THR A 680 -0.56 -11.58 -25.87
CA THR A 680 0.28 -10.69 -25.04
C THR A 680 -0.20 -9.23 -25.03
N HIS A 681 -1.03 -8.83 -26.00
CA HIS A 681 -1.62 -7.50 -26.05
C HIS A 681 -2.98 -7.39 -25.36
N LEU A 682 -3.58 -8.50 -24.92
CA LEU A 682 -4.81 -8.45 -24.15
C LEU A 682 -4.57 -7.78 -22.77
N THR A 683 -5.49 -6.91 -22.41
CA THR A 683 -5.59 -6.47 -21.01
C THR A 683 -6.05 -7.64 -20.14
N LEU A 684 -5.79 -7.57 -18.83
CA LEU A 684 -6.25 -8.60 -17.88
C LEU A 684 -7.77 -8.83 -17.99
N ASP A 685 -8.56 -7.77 -18.11
CA ASP A 685 -10.02 -7.84 -18.25
C ASP A 685 -10.46 -8.52 -19.57
N GLU A 686 -9.76 -8.25 -20.68
CA GLU A 686 -10.02 -8.90 -21.96
C GLU A 686 -9.66 -10.39 -21.94
N ALA A 687 -8.52 -10.74 -21.32
CA ALA A 687 -8.12 -12.13 -21.15
C ALA A 687 -9.13 -12.92 -20.29
N ILE A 688 -9.64 -12.31 -19.23
CA ILE A 688 -10.68 -12.89 -18.37
C ILE A 688 -12.00 -13.04 -19.11
N LYS A 689 -12.45 -12.02 -19.85
CA LYS A 689 -13.68 -12.09 -20.65
C LYS A 689 -13.64 -13.16 -21.74
N ALA A 690 -12.44 -13.50 -22.22
CA ALA A 690 -12.29 -14.55 -23.22
C ALA A 690 -12.52 -15.96 -22.64
N VAL A 691 -12.52 -16.14 -21.32
CA VAL A 691 -12.63 -17.46 -20.67
C VAL A 691 -13.86 -17.62 -19.76
N ILE A 692 -14.47 -16.52 -19.30
CA ILE A 692 -15.69 -16.54 -18.48
C ILE A 692 -16.92 -16.34 -19.35
#